data_39e5fd96d1bc26075291cf53b95a8d1f
#
_entry.id   39e5fd96d1bc26075291cf53b95a8d1f
#
_cell.length_a   1.000
_cell.length_b   1.000
_cell.length_c   1.000
_cell.angle_alpha   90.00
_cell.angle_beta   90.00
_cell.angle_gamma   90.00
#
_symmetry.space_group_name_H-M   'P 1'
#
loop_
_entity.id
_entity.type
_entity.pdbx_description
1 polymer ?
#
loop_
_entity_poly.entity_id
_entity_poly.type
_entity_poly.pdbx_seq_one_letter_code
_entity_poly.pdbx_strand_id
1 'polypeptide(L)'
;MTLDKFTIKAQEAIQQAVNTAQLNGQQVIEPVHILKGVLEKAKDVTTFIFQKLGVNAQQIELLVDQEIKHLPRVQGGQPYLSNDSNNVLVRAQDIASKAGDEFVACEPVLQALLSVNSTASRIMKDAGCTEKEMQKAIQALRQGQKVQSQSADDNYQSLEKYAKNLVDLARKGKLDPVIGRDDEIRRLLQILSRRTKNNPILIGEPGTGKTAIVEGLAGRIVRGDVPENLKDKQLYSLDMGALVAGAKYKGEFEERLKSVINEVTKAEGRIILFIDEIHTLVGAGGGEGAMDAANILKPALARGELRAIGATTLNEYQKYFEKDKALERRFQTVMVDEPDELSAISILRGLKERYENHHKVRIQDDACIAAVQLSERYISERFLPDKAIDLMDEAAAKLRMERDSVPEELDEITRRLAQLEIEREAIKREGDEPKIAQLDKEIAELREQETQFRAKWESERQLVNRIQQDKQEMENLKYEAERAEREGDYGKVAEIRYSKLKMLDDDIKRIQAQLADAQNGNSLVREEVTADDIAEVVSRWTGIPVTRMMQSEREKLLHLEEELHKRVIGQDEAITAVSDAVRRSRAGLQDPKRPIASFIFLGTTGVGKTELAKTLAEYLFNDETMMTRIDMSEYQEKHTVSRLIGAPPGYVGYDEGGQLTEAVRRKPYSVVLFDEIEKAHPDVFNILLQVLDDGRLTDNKGRTANFKNTIIIMTSNATREQLRTTMRPEFLNRIDEIITFTPLTREQIADVVRLQMKKVTDMLEPQGIRLECTPQAIAYLAEEGYDPDFGARPVKRAIQQFVLNDLSKKILADEVDRTKPIVIDDFGDGLIFRN
;
A
#
# COMPACT_ATOMS: atom_id res chain seq x y z
N MET A 1 45.97 -6.51 -32.07
CA MET A 1 45.28 -7.72 -31.61
C MET A 1 43.82 -7.43 -31.58
N THR A 2 42.95 -8.18 -32.26
CA THR A 2 41.53 -8.01 -32.22
C THR A 2 40.98 -8.69 -30.96
N LEU A 3 40.21 -7.99 -30.15
CA LEU A 3 39.61 -8.52 -28.89
C LEU A 3 38.31 -9.30 -29.13
N ASP A 4 37.96 -9.57 -30.39
CA ASP A 4 36.72 -10.22 -30.80
C ASP A 4 36.54 -11.65 -30.23
N LYS A 5 37.64 -12.29 -29.88
CA LYS A 5 37.65 -13.62 -29.23
C LYS A 5 37.57 -13.59 -27.71
N PHE A 6 37.45 -12.42 -27.10
CA PHE A 6 37.26 -12.30 -25.65
C PHE A 6 35.79 -12.09 -25.30
N THR A 7 35.39 -12.55 -24.12
CA THR A 7 34.08 -12.25 -23.58
C THR A 7 33.91 -10.75 -23.30
N ILE A 8 32.69 -10.27 -23.22
CA ILE A 8 32.37 -8.85 -22.98
C ILE A 8 33.06 -8.37 -21.71
N LYS A 9 33.00 -9.10 -20.60
CA LYS A 9 33.70 -8.75 -19.35
C LYS A 9 35.21 -8.74 -19.48
N ALA A 10 35.77 -9.68 -20.20
CA ALA A 10 37.24 -9.71 -20.45
C ALA A 10 37.66 -8.52 -21.30
N GLN A 11 36.88 -8.12 -22.31
CA GLN A 11 37.11 -6.91 -23.10
C GLN A 11 37.03 -5.65 -22.23
N GLU A 12 35.99 -5.56 -21.38
CA GLU A 12 35.83 -4.44 -20.42
C GLU A 12 36.99 -4.36 -19.42
N ALA A 13 37.48 -5.52 -18.93
CA ALA A 13 38.63 -5.56 -18.03
C ALA A 13 39.92 -5.06 -18.71
N ILE A 14 40.13 -5.44 -19.96
CA ILE A 14 41.27 -4.95 -20.76
C ILE A 14 41.12 -3.45 -21.05
N GLN A 15 39.91 -2.98 -21.40
CA GLN A 15 39.65 -1.57 -21.60
C GLN A 15 39.83 -0.75 -20.31
N GLN A 16 39.45 -1.31 -19.17
CA GLN A 16 39.68 -0.70 -17.86
C GLN A 16 41.21 -0.60 -17.54
N ALA A 17 42.00 -1.59 -17.94
CA ALA A 17 43.42 -1.53 -17.82
C ALA A 17 44.03 -0.36 -18.63
N VAL A 18 43.52 -0.13 -19.86
CA VAL A 18 43.89 1.03 -20.70
C VAL A 18 43.51 2.34 -19.99
N ASN A 19 42.28 2.44 -19.49
CA ASN A 19 41.77 3.63 -18.79
C ASN A 19 42.63 3.93 -17.53
N THR A 20 42.95 2.88 -16.76
CA THR A 20 43.78 3.02 -15.55
C THR A 20 45.18 3.53 -15.87
N ALA A 21 45.80 3.02 -16.92
CA ALA A 21 47.11 3.52 -17.39
C ALA A 21 47.03 5.00 -17.82
N GLN A 22 45.99 5.37 -18.58
CA GLN A 22 45.77 6.77 -19.01
C GLN A 22 45.59 7.71 -17.83
N LEU A 23 44.72 7.37 -16.88
CA LEU A 23 44.45 8.18 -15.68
C LEU A 23 45.70 8.41 -14.83
N ASN A 24 46.65 7.45 -14.81
CA ASN A 24 47.90 7.56 -14.08
C ASN A 24 49.04 8.21 -14.92
N GLY A 25 48.74 8.63 -16.15
CA GLY A 25 49.75 9.22 -17.05
C GLY A 25 50.82 8.23 -17.53
N GLN A 26 50.44 6.96 -17.69
CA GLN A 26 51.34 5.88 -18.08
C GLN A 26 51.07 5.48 -19.52
N GLN A 27 52.14 5.42 -20.34
CA GLN A 27 52.04 5.09 -21.76
C GLN A 27 52.08 3.58 -22.01
N VAL A 28 52.72 2.82 -21.10
CA VAL A 28 52.88 1.37 -21.23
C VAL A 28 51.86 0.69 -20.35
N ILE A 29 51.03 -0.19 -20.92
CA ILE A 29 50.05 -1.01 -20.22
C ILE A 29 50.76 -2.28 -19.77
N GLU A 30 51.10 -2.37 -18.50
CA GLU A 30 51.75 -3.50 -17.87
C GLU A 30 50.72 -4.56 -17.38
N PRO A 31 51.12 -5.83 -17.14
CA PRO A 31 50.24 -6.87 -16.60
C PRO A 31 49.49 -6.49 -15.32
N VAL A 32 50.05 -5.60 -14.49
CA VAL A 32 49.38 -5.09 -13.28
C VAL A 32 48.13 -4.27 -13.59
N HIS A 33 48.09 -3.56 -14.73
CA HIS A 33 46.88 -2.85 -15.18
C HIS A 33 45.78 -3.83 -15.60
N ILE A 34 46.16 -4.92 -16.30
CA ILE A 34 45.22 -5.97 -16.67
C ILE A 34 44.70 -6.65 -15.42
N LEU A 35 45.54 -6.93 -14.43
CA LEU A 35 45.09 -7.50 -13.15
C LEU A 35 44.12 -6.56 -12.44
N LYS A 36 44.39 -5.27 -12.39
CA LYS A 36 43.47 -4.25 -11.83
C LYS A 36 42.10 -4.26 -12.57
N GLY A 37 42.13 -4.27 -13.90
CA GLY A 37 40.93 -4.33 -14.72
C GLY A 37 40.08 -5.57 -14.44
N VAL A 38 40.73 -6.75 -14.30
CA VAL A 38 40.03 -8.00 -13.95
C VAL A 38 39.46 -7.96 -12.53
N LEU A 39 40.20 -7.41 -11.55
CA LEU A 39 39.74 -7.24 -10.17
C LEU A 39 38.52 -6.30 -10.08
N GLU A 40 38.45 -5.25 -10.91
CA GLU A 40 37.34 -4.30 -10.91
C GLU A 40 36.12 -4.77 -11.69
N LYS A 41 36.31 -5.39 -12.86
CA LYS A 41 35.22 -5.76 -13.77
C LYS A 41 34.67 -7.18 -13.58
N ALA A 42 35.50 -8.09 -13.05
CA ALA A 42 35.09 -9.48 -12.79
C ALA A 42 35.20 -9.83 -11.30
N LYS A 43 34.66 -8.95 -10.44
CA LYS A 43 34.67 -9.11 -8.97
C LYS A 43 34.08 -10.44 -8.51
N ASP A 44 32.99 -10.89 -9.11
CA ASP A 44 32.34 -12.16 -8.84
C ASP A 44 33.27 -13.35 -9.06
N VAL A 45 33.93 -13.39 -10.22
CA VAL A 45 34.90 -14.43 -10.59
C VAL A 45 36.12 -14.42 -9.68
N THR A 46 36.70 -13.23 -9.48
CA THR A 46 37.93 -13.07 -8.66
C THR A 46 37.67 -13.36 -7.18
N THR A 47 36.55 -12.90 -6.64
CA THR A 47 36.17 -13.17 -5.23
C THR A 47 36.01 -14.65 -4.97
N PHE A 48 35.29 -15.38 -5.84
CA PHE A 48 35.13 -16.83 -5.71
C PHE A 48 36.48 -17.56 -5.76
N ILE A 49 37.29 -17.23 -6.78
CA ILE A 49 38.60 -17.88 -6.94
C ILE A 49 39.50 -17.62 -5.73
N PHE A 50 39.61 -16.38 -5.27
CA PHE A 50 40.49 -16.03 -4.14
C PHE A 50 39.95 -16.60 -2.80
N GLN A 51 38.67 -16.65 -2.59
CA GLN A 51 38.08 -17.34 -1.42
C GLN A 51 38.43 -18.83 -1.41
N LYS A 52 38.34 -19.50 -2.56
CA LYS A 52 38.73 -20.92 -2.67
C LYS A 52 40.21 -21.15 -2.45
N LEU A 53 41.06 -20.17 -2.77
CA LEU A 53 42.48 -20.18 -2.52
C LEU A 53 42.87 -19.79 -1.08
N GLY A 54 41.89 -19.28 -0.29
CA GLY A 54 42.14 -18.73 1.04
C GLY A 54 42.92 -17.39 1.03
N VAL A 55 42.88 -16.66 -0.10
CA VAL A 55 43.64 -15.41 -0.34
C VAL A 55 42.73 -14.19 -0.15
N ASN A 56 43.25 -13.14 0.46
CA ASN A 56 42.52 -11.89 0.65
C ASN A 56 42.60 -11.01 -0.63
N ALA A 57 41.49 -10.94 -1.36
CA ALA A 57 41.34 -10.13 -2.57
C ALA A 57 41.66 -8.63 -2.36
N GLN A 58 41.29 -8.05 -1.22
CA GLN A 58 41.52 -6.64 -0.90
C GLN A 58 43.02 -6.35 -0.73
N GLN A 59 43.79 -7.30 -0.19
CA GLN A 59 45.22 -7.16 -0.04
C GLN A 59 45.90 -7.15 -1.39
N ILE A 60 45.51 -8.01 -2.33
CA ILE A 60 46.01 -8.01 -3.71
C ILE A 60 45.66 -6.68 -4.39
N GLU A 61 44.46 -6.18 -4.23
CA GLU A 61 44.04 -4.91 -4.84
C GLU A 61 44.89 -3.73 -4.36
N LEU A 62 45.15 -3.63 -3.06
CA LEU A 62 46.01 -2.61 -2.47
C LEU A 62 47.44 -2.67 -3.02
N LEU A 63 48.03 -3.88 -3.14
CA LEU A 63 49.37 -4.05 -3.68
C LEU A 63 49.46 -3.68 -5.17
N VAL A 64 48.44 -4.03 -5.94
CA VAL A 64 48.31 -3.66 -7.34
C VAL A 64 48.23 -2.13 -7.49
N ASP A 65 47.44 -1.45 -6.66
CA ASP A 65 47.31 0.00 -6.68
C ASP A 65 48.63 0.72 -6.30
N GLN A 66 49.37 0.15 -5.36
CA GLN A 66 50.71 0.67 -5.00
C GLN A 66 51.69 0.53 -6.14
N GLU A 67 51.77 -0.64 -6.78
CA GLU A 67 52.67 -0.87 -7.93
C GLU A 67 52.30 0.02 -9.13
N ILE A 68 51.04 0.21 -9.46
CA ILE A 68 50.60 1.10 -10.52
C ILE A 68 51.08 2.55 -10.26
N LYS A 69 51.07 3.00 -9.01
CA LYS A 69 51.57 4.34 -8.64
C LYS A 69 53.07 4.51 -8.79
N HIS A 70 53.84 3.42 -8.68
CA HIS A 70 55.30 3.42 -8.82
C HIS A 70 55.78 3.34 -10.27
N LEU A 71 54.88 2.97 -11.21
CA LEU A 71 55.30 2.92 -12.62
C LEU A 71 55.62 4.29 -13.23
N PRO A 72 56.54 4.37 -14.19
CA PRO A 72 56.96 5.64 -14.82
C PRO A 72 55.79 6.37 -15.49
N ARG A 73 55.70 7.67 -15.25
CA ARG A 73 54.72 8.55 -15.89
C ARG A 73 55.38 9.28 -17.07
N VAL A 74 54.70 9.24 -18.23
CA VAL A 74 55.18 9.89 -19.46
C VAL A 74 54.05 10.79 -19.98
N GLN A 75 54.33 12.08 -20.21
CA GLN A 75 53.37 13.02 -20.82
C GLN A 75 53.37 12.89 -22.35
N GLY A 76 52.18 12.61 -22.90
CA GLY A 76 51.87 12.71 -24.34
C GLY A 76 52.24 11.45 -25.15
N GLY A 77 51.30 10.60 -25.41
CA GLY A 77 51.35 9.43 -26.29
C GLY A 77 50.14 8.54 -26.12
N GLN A 78 49.76 7.75 -27.14
CA GLN A 78 48.73 6.76 -27.01
C GLN A 78 49.25 5.56 -26.18
N PRO A 79 48.48 5.04 -25.23
CA PRO A 79 48.84 3.85 -24.48
C PRO A 79 49.00 2.64 -25.38
N TYR A 80 49.99 1.83 -25.12
CA TYR A 80 50.22 0.57 -25.83
C TYR A 80 50.55 -0.56 -24.86
N LEU A 81 50.18 -1.79 -25.23
CA LEU A 81 50.45 -2.98 -24.44
C LEU A 81 51.94 -3.29 -24.38
N SER A 82 52.51 -3.55 -23.19
CA SER A 82 53.84 -4.08 -23.05
C SER A 82 53.98 -5.47 -23.71
N ASN A 83 55.17 -5.90 -23.94
CA ASN A 83 55.42 -7.28 -24.45
C ASN A 83 54.88 -8.32 -23.47
N ASP A 84 55.03 -8.09 -22.16
CA ASP A 84 54.50 -9.01 -21.13
C ASP A 84 52.99 -9.01 -21.09
N SER A 85 52.34 -7.87 -21.28
CA SER A 85 50.88 -7.79 -21.40
C SER A 85 50.36 -8.51 -22.65
N ASN A 86 51.03 -8.39 -23.77
CA ASN A 86 50.71 -9.16 -24.96
C ASN A 86 50.88 -10.68 -24.73
N ASN A 87 51.94 -11.09 -24.07
CA ASN A 87 52.21 -12.48 -23.69
C ASN A 87 51.11 -13.06 -22.79
N VAL A 88 50.62 -12.27 -21.83
CA VAL A 88 49.49 -12.65 -20.98
C VAL A 88 48.22 -12.91 -21.83
N LEU A 89 47.89 -12.02 -22.75
CA LEU A 89 46.69 -12.18 -23.59
C LEU A 89 46.80 -13.37 -24.55
N VAL A 90 47.97 -13.58 -25.15
CA VAL A 90 48.23 -14.76 -26.00
C VAL A 90 48.16 -16.04 -25.18
N ARG A 91 48.73 -16.04 -23.97
CA ARG A 91 48.68 -17.19 -23.07
C ARG A 91 47.24 -17.49 -22.62
N ALA A 92 46.44 -16.46 -22.36
CA ALA A 92 45.02 -16.63 -22.03
C ALA A 92 44.21 -17.30 -23.18
N GLN A 93 44.52 -16.94 -24.44
CA GLN A 93 43.94 -17.60 -25.62
C GLN A 93 44.38 -19.07 -25.75
N ASP A 94 45.66 -19.39 -25.47
CA ASP A 94 46.13 -20.77 -25.47
C ASP A 94 45.46 -21.61 -24.38
N ILE A 95 45.27 -21.06 -23.18
CA ILE A 95 44.57 -21.72 -22.07
C ILE A 95 43.12 -21.99 -22.45
N ALA A 96 42.40 -20.97 -22.98
CA ALA A 96 41.02 -21.11 -23.41
C ALA A 96 40.85 -22.17 -24.53
N SER A 97 41.74 -22.12 -25.52
CA SER A 97 41.73 -23.08 -26.64
C SER A 97 41.94 -24.53 -26.17
N LYS A 98 42.90 -24.74 -25.19
CA LYS A 98 43.09 -26.07 -24.61
C LYS A 98 41.93 -26.56 -23.76
N ALA A 99 41.15 -25.65 -23.18
CA ALA A 99 39.91 -25.98 -22.46
C ALA A 99 38.73 -26.27 -23.43
N GLY A 100 38.89 -25.98 -24.73
CA GLY A 100 37.85 -26.15 -25.75
C GLY A 100 36.82 -25.03 -25.74
N ASP A 101 37.25 -23.83 -25.32
CA ASP A 101 36.40 -22.62 -25.27
C ASP A 101 36.50 -21.88 -26.64
N GLU A 102 35.37 -21.30 -27.08
CA GLU A 102 35.30 -20.44 -28.28
C GLU A 102 35.73 -18.98 -27.95
N PHE A 103 35.53 -18.56 -26.73
CA PHE A 103 35.88 -17.22 -26.26
C PHE A 103 36.78 -17.27 -25.03
N VAL A 104 37.61 -16.24 -24.85
CA VAL A 104 38.48 -16.09 -23.69
C VAL A 104 37.76 -15.32 -22.60
N ALA A 105 37.43 -15.98 -21.49
CA ALA A 105 36.80 -15.39 -20.32
C ALA A 105 37.83 -14.75 -19.37
N CYS A 106 37.37 -14.17 -18.27
CA CYS A 106 38.24 -13.49 -17.28
C CYS A 106 39.15 -14.46 -16.51
N GLU A 107 38.69 -15.69 -16.22
CA GLU A 107 39.50 -16.67 -15.47
C GLU A 107 40.72 -17.20 -16.25
N PRO A 108 40.69 -17.51 -17.59
CA PRO A 108 41.89 -17.74 -18.37
C PRO A 108 42.87 -16.56 -18.35
N VAL A 109 42.36 -15.31 -18.34
CA VAL A 109 43.20 -14.10 -18.21
C VAL A 109 43.89 -14.07 -16.84
N LEU A 110 43.14 -14.37 -15.76
CA LEU A 110 43.70 -14.45 -14.41
C LEU A 110 44.76 -15.57 -14.27
N GLN A 111 44.51 -16.73 -14.89
CA GLN A 111 45.46 -17.84 -14.92
C GLN A 111 46.71 -17.50 -15.74
N ALA A 112 46.57 -16.79 -16.86
CA ALA A 112 47.67 -16.32 -17.66
C ALA A 112 48.54 -15.28 -16.89
N LEU A 113 47.92 -14.37 -16.17
CA LEU A 113 48.59 -13.38 -15.31
C LEU A 113 49.44 -14.05 -14.23
N LEU A 114 49.02 -15.20 -13.70
CA LEU A 114 49.78 -15.97 -12.71
C LEU A 114 50.97 -16.72 -13.36
N SER A 115 50.83 -17.21 -14.60
CA SER A 115 51.81 -18.05 -15.28
C SER A 115 52.93 -17.28 -15.98
N VAL A 116 52.63 -16.04 -16.47
CA VAL A 116 53.63 -15.18 -17.15
C VAL A 116 54.42 -14.43 -16.09
N ASN A 117 55.75 -14.53 -16.18
CA ASN A 117 56.66 -13.90 -15.19
C ASN A 117 56.59 -12.36 -15.31
N SER A 118 55.87 -11.74 -14.38
CA SER A 118 55.60 -10.31 -14.34
C SER A 118 55.39 -9.84 -12.89
N THR A 119 55.31 -8.55 -12.67
CA THR A 119 55.01 -7.96 -11.35
C THR A 119 53.64 -8.44 -10.84
N ALA A 120 52.65 -8.55 -11.73
CA ALA A 120 51.32 -9.10 -11.39
C ALA A 120 51.44 -10.56 -10.88
N SER A 121 52.22 -11.40 -11.56
CA SER A 121 52.45 -12.79 -11.16
C SER A 121 53.12 -12.86 -9.78
N ARG A 122 54.08 -11.98 -9.50
CA ARG A 122 54.74 -11.91 -8.21
C ARG A 122 53.79 -11.56 -7.09
N ILE A 123 52.98 -10.48 -7.27
CA ILE A 123 51.98 -10.09 -6.27
C ILE A 123 51.01 -11.25 -5.96
N MET A 124 50.51 -11.95 -6.98
CA MET A 124 49.60 -13.06 -6.81
C MET A 124 50.29 -14.27 -6.10
N LYS A 125 51.52 -14.61 -6.44
CA LYS A 125 52.30 -15.68 -5.79
C LYS A 125 52.62 -15.37 -4.35
N ASP A 126 53.03 -14.12 -4.05
CA ASP A 126 53.32 -13.66 -2.69
C ASP A 126 52.09 -13.64 -1.82
N ALA A 127 50.89 -13.43 -2.41
CA ALA A 127 49.62 -13.58 -1.73
C ALA A 127 49.17 -15.04 -1.52
N GLY A 128 49.89 -16.03 -2.04
CA GLY A 128 49.65 -17.45 -1.86
C GLY A 128 48.94 -18.14 -3.04
N CYS A 129 48.79 -17.50 -4.20
CA CYS A 129 48.22 -18.12 -5.38
C CYS A 129 49.18 -19.09 -6.03
N THR A 130 48.80 -20.35 -6.20
CA THR A 130 49.55 -21.37 -6.96
C THR A 130 48.80 -21.77 -8.24
N GLU A 131 49.51 -22.11 -9.31
CA GLU A 131 48.85 -22.49 -10.57
C GLU A 131 47.93 -23.71 -10.43
N LYS A 132 48.32 -24.70 -9.60
CA LYS A 132 47.57 -25.92 -9.39
C LYS A 132 46.24 -25.68 -8.61
N GLU A 133 46.28 -24.84 -7.61
CA GLU A 133 45.08 -24.47 -6.82
C GLU A 133 44.21 -23.52 -7.63
N MET A 134 44.77 -22.58 -8.38
CA MET A 134 44.04 -21.72 -9.30
C MET A 134 43.25 -22.57 -10.31
N GLN A 135 43.86 -23.55 -10.91
CA GLN A 135 43.23 -24.44 -11.88
C GLN A 135 42.05 -25.23 -11.24
N LYS A 136 42.25 -25.73 -9.99
CA LYS A 136 41.16 -26.38 -9.23
C LYS A 136 40.02 -25.42 -8.92
N ALA A 137 40.33 -24.18 -8.54
CA ALA A 137 39.31 -23.18 -8.24
C ALA A 137 38.51 -22.81 -9.49
N ILE A 138 39.19 -22.66 -10.65
CA ILE A 138 38.56 -22.43 -11.95
C ILE A 138 37.66 -23.61 -12.38
N GLN A 139 38.11 -24.86 -12.18
CA GLN A 139 37.30 -26.04 -12.44
C GLN A 139 36.05 -26.08 -11.54
N ALA A 140 36.17 -25.70 -10.27
CA ALA A 140 35.05 -25.59 -9.36
C ALA A 140 34.07 -24.47 -9.77
N LEU A 141 34.56 -23.33 -10.25
CA LEU A 141 33.75 -22.22 -10.76
C LEU A 141 32.97 -22.64 -12.01
N ARG A 142 33.64 -23.26 -12.95
CA ARG A 142 33.06 -23.66 -14.24
C ARG A 142 32.11 -24.84 -14.18
N GLN A 143 32.24 -25.71 -13.21
CA GLN A 143 31.42 -26.94 -13.07
C GLN A 143 31.24 -27.72 -14.39
N GLY A 144 32.32 -27.77 -15.22
CA GLY A 144 32.34 -28.44 -16.52
C GLY A 144 31.69 -27.63 -17.68
N GLN A 145 31.36 -26.38 -17.49
CA GLN A 145 30.84 -25.50 -18.58
C GLN A 145 31.99 -25.00 -19.45
N LYS A 146 31.71 -24.91 -20.75
CA LYS A 146 32.59 -24.31 -21.77
C LYS A 146 32.12 -22.93 -22.12
N VAL A 147 33.05 -22.03 -22.41
CA VAL A 147 32.78 -20.64 -22.80
C VAL A 147 32.46 -20.61 -24.30
N GLN A 148 31.17 -20.65 -24.66
CA GLN A 148 30.68 -20.68 -26.05
C GLN A 148 29.98 -19.37 -26.47
N SER A 149 29.78 -18.41 -25.57
CA SER A 149 29.19 -17.10 -25.89
C SER A 149 30.06 -16.00 -25.33
N GLN A 150 29.89 -14.79 -25.89
CA GLN A 150 30.62 -13.60 -25.40
C GLN A 150 30.10 -13.16 -24.00
N SER A 151 28.91 -13.58 -23.59
CA SER A 151 28.30 -13.31 -22.28
C SER A 151 28.51 -14.43 -21.24
N ALA A 152 29.34 -15.41 -21.51
CA ALA A 152 29.50 -16.60 -20.68
C ALA A 152 29.99 -16.29 -19.24
N ASP A 153 30.75 -15.23 -19.03
CA ASP A 153 31.18 -14.80 -17.69
C ASP A 153 30.02 -14.39 -16.77
N ASP A 154 28.88 -13.96 -17.35
CA ASP A 154 27.69 -13.60 -16.59
C ASP A 154 26.91 -14.83 -16.13
N ASN A 155 27.14 -15.97 -16.75
CA ASN A 155 26.42 -17.21 -16.47
C ASN A 155 27.01 -18.02 -15.29
N TYR A 156 28.13 -17.60 -14.70
CA TYR A 156 28.69 -18.24 -13.51
C TYR A 156 27.92 -17.82 -12.26
N GLN A 157 27.55 -18.81 -11.43
CA GLN A 157 26.76 -18.62 -10.19
C GLN A 157 25.41 -17.87 -10.44
N SER A 158 24.74 -18.21 -11.52
CA SER A 158 23.48 -17.56 -11.92
C SER A 158 22.43 -17.68 -10.85
N LEU A 159 22.40 -18.77 -10.09
CA LEU A 159 21.45 -18.97 -9.02
C LEU A 159 21.65 -17.99 -7.87
N GLU A 160 22.90 -17.72 -7.46
CA GLU A 160 23.21 -16.74 -6.41
C GLU A 160 23.00 -15.29 -6.86
N LYS A 161 23.13 -15.02 -8.16
CA LYS A 161 22.92 -13.68 -8.76
C LYS A 161 21.45 -13.35 -8.92
N TYR A 162 20.62 -14.32 -9.34
CA TYR A 162 19.25 -14.10 -9.78
C TYR A 162 18.21 -14.78 -8.89
N ALA A 163 18.61 -15.40 -7.78
CA ALA A 163 17.69 -16.01 -6.84
C ALA A 163 18.17 -15.86 -5.39
N LYS A 164 17.21 -15.77 -4.47
CA LYS A 164 17.47 -15.64 -3.04
C LYS A 164 17.26 -16.99 -2.36
N ASN A 165 18.21 -17.45 -1.57
CA ASN A 165 18.07 -18.69 -0.80
C ASN A 165 17.19 -18.45 0.44
N LEU A 166 15.92 -18.89 0.41
CA LEU A 166 14.98 -18.71 1.50
C LEU A 166 15.35 -19.56 2.73
N VAL A 167 15.96 -20.75 2.53
CA VAL A 167 16.39 -21.60 3.64
C VAL A 167 17.52 -20.94 4.44
N ASP A 168 18.46 -20.28 3.77
CA ASP A 168 19.53 -19.52 4.42
C ASP A 168 19.02 -18.27 5.11
N LEU A 169 18.02 -17.59 4.53
CA LEU A 169 17.36 -16.47 5.19
C LEU A 169 16.61 -16.92 6.44
N ALA A 170 15.91 -18.07 6.38
CA ALA A 170 15.25 -18.67 7.53
C ALA A 170 16.24 -19.02 8.64
N ARG A 171 17.41 -19.61 8.30
CA ARG A 171 18.48 -19.91 9.27
C ARG A 171 19.03 -18.66 9.96
N LYS A 172 19.08 -17.54 9.23
CA LYS A 172 19.52 -16.25 9.75
C LYS A 172 18.41 -15.47 10.50
N GLY A 173 17.20 -16.04 10.63
CA GLY A 173 16.07 -15.40 11.30
C GLY A 173 15.52 -14.16 10.57
N LYS A 174 15.80 -14.02 9.27
CA LYS A 174 15.39 -12.85 8.46
C LYS A 174 14.01 -12.97 7.81
N LEU A 175 13.36 -14.13 7.89
CA LEU A 175 12.01 -14.35 7.39
C LEU A 175 10.98 -14.10 8.48
N ASP A 176 9.82 -13.62 8.09
CA ASP A 176 8.70 -13.39 8.99
C ASP A 176 8.07 -14.70 9.46
N PRO A 177 7.51 -14.77 10.69
CA PRO A 177 6.79 -15.94 11.14
C PRO A 177 5.49 -16.09 10.32
N VAL A 178 5.25 -17.30 9.84
CA VAL A 178 4.04 -17.63 9.08
C VAL A 178 3.03 -18.29 10.00
N ILE A 179 1.85 -17.72 10.07
CA ILE A 179 0.79 -18.10 11.01
C ILE A 179 -0.48 -18.39 10.21
N GLY A 180 -1.23 -19.42 10.62
CA GLY A 180 -2.55 -19.72 10.06
C GLY A 180 -2.55 -20.26 8.62
N ARG A 181 -1.40 -20.76 8.12
CA ARG A 181 -1.26 -21.33 6.76
C ARG A 181 -0.75 -22.79 6.78
N ASP A 182 -1.06 -23.50 7.85
CA ASP A 182 -0.57 -24.87 8.05
C ASP A 182 -1.12 -25.87 7.03
N ASP A 183 -2.36 -25.71 6.60
CA ASP A 183 -3.01 -26.61 5.66
C ASP A 183 -2.45 -26.44 4.24
N GLU A 184 -2.22 -25.20 3.80
CA GLU A 184 -1.59 -24.90 2.53
C GLU A 184 -0.15 -25.39 2.49
N ILE A 185 0.64 -25.16 3.56
CA ILE A 185 2.01 -25.67 3.65
C ILE A 185 2.02 -27.21 3.67
N ARG A 186 1.11 -27.85 4.40
CA ARG A 186 0.96 -29.31 4.38
C ARG A 186 0.64 -29.82 2.98
N ARG A 187 -0.23 -29.11 2.27
CA ARG A 187 -0.57 -29.46 0.89
C ARG A 187 0.62 -29.29 -0.05
N LEU A 188 1.44 -28.24 0.11
CA LEU A 188 2.71 -28.09 -0.63
C LEU A 188 3.64 -29.28 -0.39
N LEU A 189 3.85 -29.67 0.86
CA LEU A 189 4.69 -30.81 1.24
C LEU A 189 4.21 -32.11 0.61
N GLN A 190 2.89 -32.35 0.60
CA GLN A 190 2.30 -33.52 -0.05
C GLN A 190 2.56 -33.53 -1.56
N ILE A 191 2.38 -32.40 -2.23
CA ILE A 191 2.59 -32.29 -3.68
C ILE A 191 4.07 -32.45 -4.03
N LEU A 192 4.97 -31.78 -3.33
CA LEU A 192 6.41 -31.87 -3.53
C LEU A 192 6.98 -33.31 -3.31
N SER A 193 6.28 -34.11 -2.49
CA SER A 193 6.66 -35.49 -2.21
C SER A 193 6.13 -36.50 -3.25
N ARG A 194 5.30 -36.07 -4.22
CA ARG A 194 4.75 -36.96 -5.25
C ARG A 194 5.80 -37.37 -6.27
N ARG A 195 5.59 -38.51 -6.88
CA ARG A 195 6.45 -39.01 -7.98
C ARG A 195 6.23 -38.23 -9.30
N THR A 196 4.99 -37.85 -9.59
CA THR A 196 4.58 -37.09 -10.78
C THR A 196 3.67 -35.95 -10.37
N LYS A 197 3.56 -34.90 -11.17
CA LYS A 197 2.82 -33.66 -10.82
C LYS A 197 3.25 -33.12 -9.44
N ASN A 198 4.55 -33.05 -9.25
CA ASN A 198 5.19 -32.67 -8.00
C ASN A 198 5.55 -31.16 -7.92
N ASN A 199 5.03 -30.37 -8.86
CA ASN A 199 5.19 -28.92 -8.86
C ASN A 199 3.88 -28.27 -8.40
N PRO A 200 3.78 -27.69 -7.21
CA PRO A 200 2.61 -26.95 -6.79
C PRO A 200 2.56 -25.57 -7.46
N ILE A 201 1.35 -25.08 -7.70
CA ILE A 201 1.09 -23.71 -8.08
C ILE A 201 0.07 -23.10 -7.09
N LEU A 202 0.48 -22.06 -6.39
CA LEU A 202 -0.34 -21.29 -5.48
C LEU A 202 -1.22 -20.33 -6.28
N ILE A 203 -2.52 -20.42 -6.10
CA ILE A 203 -3.50 -19.58 -6.79
C ILE A 203 -4.30 -18.83 -5.76
N GLY A 204 -4.27 -17.51 -5.83
CA GLY A 204 -5.02 -16.64 -4.92
C GLY A 204 -4.89 -15.18 -5.32
N GLU A 205 -5.74 -14.35 -4.78
CA GLU A 205 -5.72 -12.90 -5.05
C GLU A 205 -4.43 -12.25 -4.54
N PRO A 206 -4.05 -11.06 -5.05
CA PRO A 206 -2.90 -10.32 -4.52
C PRO A 206 -3.08 -10.02 -3.03
N GLY A 207 -2.02 -10.17 -2.24
CA GLY A 207 -2.07 -9.88 -0.79
C GLY A 207 -2.62 -10.98 0.10
N THR A 208 -3.01 -12.17 -0.44
CA THR A 208 -3.47 -13.31 0.37
C THR A 208 -2.34 -14.10 1.04
N GLY A 209 -1.07 -13.72 0.85
CA GLY A 209 0.07 -14.34 1.54
C GLY A 209 0.67 -15.55 0.82
N LYS A 210 0.58 -15.66 -0.51
CA LYS A 210 1.18 -16.75 -1.32
C LYS A 210 2.69 -16.89 -1.07
N THR A 211 3.42 -15.80 -1.07
CA THR A 211 4.87 -15.78 -0.83
C THR A 211 5.20 -16.19 0.60
N ALA A 212 4.42 -15.74 1.59
CA ALA A 212 4.57 -16.13 2.99
C ALA A 212 4.44 -17.66 3.21
N ILE A 213 3.55 -18.34 2.49
CA ILE A 213 3.41 -19.80 2.56
C ILE A 213 4.73 -20.50 2.16
N VAL A 214 5.41 -19.98 1.15
CA VAL A 214 6.70 -20.53 0.69
C VAL A 214 7.82 -20.23 1.68
N GLU A 215 7.80 -19.05 2.29
CA GLU A 215 8.73 -18.70 3.39
C GLU A 215 8.48 -19.57 4.63
N GLY A 216 7.22 -19.87 4.95
CA GLY A 216 6.84 -20.82 5.99
C GLY A 216 7.37 -22.24 5.73
N LEU A 217 7.34 -22.69 4.46
CA LEU A 217 7.95 -23.94 4.04
C LEU A 217 9.46 -23.93 4.29
N ALA A 218 10.17 -22.85 3.95
CA ALA A 218 11.60 -22.71 4.25
C ALA A 218 11.89 -22.80 5.75
N GLY A 219 11.06 -22.15 6.59
CA GLY A 219 11.14 -22.23 8.04
C GLY A 219 10.96 -23.66 8.56
N ARG A 220 10.01 -24.43 8.01
CA ARG A 220 9.82 -25.86 8.38
C ARG A 220 10.99 -26.74 7.94
N ILE A 221 11.58 -26.49 6.76
CA ILE A 221 12.79 -27.21 6.33
C ILE A 221 13.93 -27.00 7.34
N VAL A 222 14.14 -25.76 7.78
CA VAL A 222 15.21 -25.45 8.77
C VAL A 222 14.98 -26.13 10.11
N ARG A 223 13.72 -26.22 10.57
CA ARG A 223 13.33 -26.89 11.81
C ARG A 223 13.32 -28.42 11.70
N GLY A 224 13.43 -28.95 10.47
CA GLY A 224 13.32 -30.39 10.22
C GLY A 224 11.89 -30.94 10.26
N ASP A 225 10.87 -30.06 10.33
CA ASP A 225 9.44 -30.41 10.36
C ASP A 225 8.90 -30.63 8.93
N VAL A 226 9.57 -31.50 8.21
CA VAL A 226 9.23 -31.88 6.83
C VAL A 226 9.52 -33.37 6.60
N PRO A 227 8.90 -34.01 5.59
CA PRO A 227 9.23 -35.38 5.22
C PRO A 227 10.73 -35.56 4.90
N GLU A 228 11.27 -36.76 5.19
CA GLU A 228 12.70 -37.09 5.06
C GLU A 228 13.31 -36.66 3.72
N ASN A 229 12.56 -36.86 2.62
CA ASN A 229 12.99 -36.52 1.26
C ASN A 229 13.09 -35.00 1.00
N LEU A 230 12.66 -34.14 1.92
CA LEU A 230 12.68 -32.69 1.81
C LEU A 230 13.63 -31.99 2.80
N LYS A 231 14.18 -32.71 3.80
CA LYS A 231 15.05 -32.14 4.85
C LYS A 231 16.31 -31.44 4.30
N ASP A 232 16.92 -32.04 3.27
CA ASP A 232 18.17 -31.54 2.68
C ASP A 232 17.95 -30.63 1.45
N LYS A 233 16.71 -30.23 1.20
CA LYS A 233 16.40 -29.37 0.06
C LYS A 233 16.73 -27.92 0.35
N GLN A 234 17.17 -27.24 -0.69
CA GLN A 234 17.34 -25.78 -0.71
C GLN A 234 16.18 -25.16 -1.49
N LEU A 235 15.63 -24.09 -0.97
CA LEU A 235 14.52 -23.37 -1.59
C LEU A 235 15.00 -21.99 -2.02
N TYR A 236 14.97 -21.75 -3.32
CA TYR A 236 15.40 -20.48 -3.91
C TYR A 236 14.21 -19.72 -4.50
N SER A 237 14.08 -18.44 -4.20
CA SER A 237 13.09 -17.55 -4.81
C SER A 237 13.75 -16.82 -5.99
N LEU A 238 13.21 -17.00 -7.19
CA LEU A 238 13.70 -16.37 -8.41
C LEU A 238 13.34 -14.89 -8.42
N ASP A 239 14.33 -14.03 -8.63
CA ASP A 239 14.14 -12.58 -8.73
C ASP A 239 14.00 -12.19 -10.21
N MET A 240 12.74 -12.00 -10.64
CA MET A 240 12.43 -11.62 -12.02
C MET A 240 12.97 -10.25 -12.38
N GLY A 241 12.98 -9.32 -11.41
CA GLY A 241 13.55 -7.98 -11.60
C GLY A 241 15.05 -8.04 -11.90
N ALA A 242 15.80 -8.85 -11.15
CA ALA A 242 17.24 -9.05 -11.35
C ALA A 242 17.55 -9.71 -12.71
N LEU A 243 16.71 -10.63 -13.18
CA LEU A 243 16.86 -11.28 -14.48
C LEU A 243 16.71 -10.29 -15.67
N VAL A 244 15.78 -9.35 -15.54
CA VAL A 244 15.47 -8.36 -16.60
C VAL A 244 16.39 -7.14 -16.50
N ALA A 245 16.81 -6.77 -15.32
CA ALA A 245 17.62 -5.56 -15.09
C ALA A 245 18.93 -5.60 -15.92
N GLY A 246 19.17 -4.55 -16.72
CA GLY A 246 20.37 -4.43 -17.54
C GLY A 246 20.42 -5.33 -18.78
N ALA A 247 19.41 -6.15 -19.06
CA ALA A 247 19.33 -6.90 -20.31
C ALA A 247 18.99 -5.96 -21.47
N LYS A 248 19.94 -5.75 -22.37
CA LYS A 248 19.78 -4.86 -23.55
C LYS A 248 18.95 -5.52 -24.66
N TYR A 249 18.95 -6.83 -24.72
CA TYR A 249 18.28 -7.64 -25.76
C TYR A 249 17.55 -8.82 -25.15
N LYS A 250 16.48 -9.26 -25.80
CA LYS A 250 15.67 -10.42 -25.43
C LYS A 250 16.49 -11.69 -25.16
N GLY A 251 17.52 -11.94 -25.97
CA GLY A 251 18.39 -13.11 -25.85
C GLY A 251 19.15 -13.18 -24.52
N GLU A 252 19.54 -12.03 -23.93
CA GLU A 252 20.27 -12.01 -22.66
C GLU A 252 19.42 -12.51 -21.49
N PHE A 253 18.15 -12.11 -21.43
CA PHE A 253 17.21 -12.63 -20.44
C PHE A 253 17.00 -14.14 -20.56
N GLU A 254 16.77 -14.63 -21.79
CA GLU A 254 16.60 -16.05 -22.06
C GLU A 254 17.85 -16.86 -21.67
N GLU A 255 19.04 -16.33 -21.93
CA GLU A 255 20.31 -16.94 -21.57
C GLU A 255 20.52 -17.00 -20.06
N ARG A 256 20.22 -15.91 -19.32
CA ARG A 256 20.28 -15.85 -17.86
C ARG A 256 19.31 -16.85 -17.22
N LEU A 257 18.05 -16.89 -17.67
CA LEU A 257 17.05 -17.83 -17.17
C LEU A 257 17.46 -19.29 -17.47
N LYS A 258 17.95 -19.56 -18.68
CA LYS A 258 18.46 -20.88 -19.05
C LYS A 258 19.64 -21.31 -18.20
N SER A 259 20.51 -20.37 -17.84
CA SER A 259 21.67 -20.62 -16.95
C SER A 259 21.21 -21.00 -15.54
N VAL A 260 20.24 -20.26 -14.95
CA VAL A 260 19.64 -20.59 -13.66
C VAL A 260 19.00 -21.99 -13.68
N ILE A 261 18.20 -22.30 -14.71
CA ILE A 261 17.54 -23.59 -14.83
C ILE A 261 18.57 -24.73 -14.98
N ASN A 262 19.62 -24.52 -15.75
CA ASN A 262 20.70 -25.52 -15.91
C ASN A 262 21.41 -25.77 -14.57
N GLU A 263 21.64 -24.75 -13.76
CA GLU A 263 22.26 -24.88 -12.45
C GLU A 263 21.34 -25.65 -11.47
N VAL A 264 20.04 -25.32 -11.45
CA VAL A 264 19.03 -26.05 -10.66
C VAL A 264 18.93 -27.52 -11.09
N THR A 265 18.94 -27.79 -12.39
CA THR A 265 18.83 -29.15 -12.95
C THR A 265 20.06 -30.00 -12.59
N LYS A 266 21.27 -29.41 -12.65
CA LYS A 266 22.51 -30.08 -12.22
C LYS A 266 22.55 -30.44 -10.73
N ALA A 267 21.77 -29.75 -9.91
CA ALA A 267 21.65 -30.08 -8.48
C ALA A 267 20.82 -31.34 -8.20
N GLU A 268 20.39 -32.07 -9.24
CA GLU A 268 19.69 -33.38 -9.15
C GLU A 268 18.50 -33.37 -8.18
N GLY A 269 17.68 -32.31 -8.23
CA GLY A 269 16.49 -32.17 -7.43
C GLY A 269 16.74 -31.78 -5.95
N ARG A 270 17.98 -31.38 -5.58
CA ARG A 270 18.27 -30.80 -4.27
C ARG A 270 17.73 -29.38 -4.14
N ILE A 271 17.50 -28.69 -5.24
CA ILE A 271 16.99 -27.33 -5.29
C ILE A 271 15.53 -27.33 -5.71
N ILE A 272 14.71 -26.55 -5.00
CA ILE A 272 13.35 -26.20 -5.34
C ILE A 272 13.35 -24.73 -5.71
N LEU A 273 12.82 -24.38 -6.89
CA LEU A 273 12.77 -23.02 -7.37
C LEU A 273 11.36 -22.45 -7.14
N PHE A 274 11.26 -21.38 -6.36
CA PHE A 274 10.03 -20.61 -6.23
C PHE A 274 10.01 -19.50 -7.27
N ILE A 275 8.92 -19.40 -8.01
CA ILE A 275 8.70 -18.40 -9.06
C ILE A 275 7.40 -17.67 -8.72
N ASP A 276 7.55 -16.47 -8.19
CA ASP A 276 6.41 -15.59 -7.97
C ASP A 276 5.95 -14.99 -9.31
N GLU A 277 4.66 -14.69 -9.43
CA GLU A 277 4.05 -14.22 -10.68
C GLU A 277 4.48 -15.07 -11.91
N ILE A 278 4.47 -16.39 -11.76
CA ILE A 278 4.96 -17.34 -12.80
C ILE A 278 4.30 -17.12 -14.17
N HIS A 279 3.13 -16.49 -14.21
CA HIS A 279 2.42 -16.13 -15.44
C HIS A 279 3.22 -15.17 -16.33
N THR A 280 4.11 -14.35 -15.73
CA THR A 280 4.99 -13.44 -16.48
C THR A 280 5.96 -14.18 -17.39
N LEU A 281 6.36 -15.39 -17.00
CA LEU A 281 7.20 -16.29 -17.82
C LEU A 281 6.42 -17.03 -18.90
N VAL A 282 5.11 -17.23 -18.70
CA VAL A 282 4.24 -18.05 -19.58
C VAL A 282 3.46 -17.19 -20.57
N GLY A 283 3.05 -15.99 -20.15
CA GLY A 283 2.09 -15.14 -20.87
C GLY A 283 2.69 -14.08 -21.79
N ALA A 284 3.99 -13.91 -21.78
CA ALA A 284 4.66 -12.85 -22.52
C ALA A 284 4.70 -13.06 -24.06
N GLY A 285 3.99 -14.06 -24.60
CA GLY A 285 4.01 -14.47 -26.03
C GLY A 285 2.97 -13.84 -26.96
N GLY A 286 2.19 -12.83 -26.54
CA GLY A 286 1.06 -12.28 -27.30
C GLY A 286 1.32 -11.04 -28.17
N GLY A 287 2.52 -10.48 -28.20
CA GLY A 287 2.91 -9.34 -29.03
C GLY A 287 4.22 -9.58 -29.77
N GLU A 288 4.45 -8.92 -30.90
CA GLU A 288 5.73 -8.95 -31.61
C GLU A 288 6.84 -8.49 -30.66
N GLY A 289 7.60 -9.43 -30.07
CA GLY A 289 8.69 -9.19 -29.14
C GLY A 289 8.50 -9.75 -27.72
N ALA A 290 7.40 -10.40 -27.39
CA ALA A 290 7.14 -10.95 -26.06
C ALA A 290 8.00 -12.20 -25.76
N MET A 291 8.42 -12.32 -24.48
CA MET A 291 9.31 -13.37 -23.98
C MET A 291 8.58 -14.70 -23.87
N ASP A 292 8.98 -15.71 -24.64
CA ASP A 292 8.46 -17.08 -24.48
C ASP A 292 9.40 -17.92 -23.59
N ALA A 293 9.55 -17.49 -22.34
CA ALA A 293 10.32 -18.20 -21.34
C ALA A 293 9.71 -19.57 -20.98
N ALA A 294 8.42 -19.78 -21.30
CA ALA A 294 7.75 -21.05 -21.12
C ALA A 294 8.45 -22.18 -21.88
N ASN A 295 8.97 -21.91 -23.08
CA ASN A 295 9.67 -22.90 -23.87
C ASN A 295 11.00 -23.35 -23.25
N ILE A 296 11.59 -22.56 -22.38
CA ILE A 296 12.79 -22.92 -21.62
C ILE A 296 12.43 -23.81 -20.41
N LEU A 297 11.31 -23.51 -19.74
CA LEU A 297 10.85 -24.26 -18.56
C LEU A 297 10.24 -25.63 -18.91
N LYS A 298 9.45 -25.70 -20.00
CA LYS A 298 8.68 -26.89 -20.41
C LYS A 298 9.52 -28.16 -20.51
N PRO A 299 10.72 -28.17 -21.14
CA PRO A 299 11.54 -29.39 -21.25
C PRO A 299 12.02 -29.90 -19.87
N ALA A 300 12.50 -29.02 -19.00
CA ALA A 300 13.00 -29.38 -17.67
C ALA A 300 11.89 -29.88 -16.73
N LEU A 301 10.71 -29.24 -16.79
CA LEU A 301 9.50 -29.69 -16.09
C LEU A 301 8.99 -31.03 -16.64
N ALA A 302 9.07 -31.23 -17.98
CA ALA A 302 8.60 -32.45 -18.62
C ALA A 302 9.42 -33.67 -18.24
N ARG A 303 10.74 -33.51 -18.13
CA ARG A 303 11.66 -34.58 -17.70
C ARG A 303 11.68 -34.78 -16.18
N GLY A 304 11.03 -33.90 -15.39
CA GLY A 304 11.06 -33.93 -13.92
C GLY A 304 12.40 -33.52 -13.32
N GLU A 305 13.24 -32.85 -14.09
CA GLU A 305 14.55 -32.35 -13.70
C GLU A 305 14.46 -31.06 -12.89
N LEU A 306 13.42 -30.26 -13.15
CA LEU A 306 13.13 -29.02 -12.42
C LEU A 306 11.99 -29.27 -11.43
N ARG A 307 12.22 -28.92 -10.17
CA ARG A 307 11.19 -28.80 -9.14
C ARG A 307 10.89 -27.33 -8.90
N ALA A 308 9.65 -26.94 -9.12
CA ALA A 308 9.23 -25.55 -9.02
C ALA A 308 7.95 -25.41 -8.19
N ILE A 309 7.86 -24.30 -7.46
CA ILE A 309 6.65 -23.79 -6.84
C ILE A 309 6.29 -22.53 -7.60
N GLY A 310 5.11 -22.46 -8.21
CA GLY A 310 4.61 -21.25 -8.86
C GLY A 310 3.65 -20.50 -7.94
N ALA A 311 3.54 -19.18 -8.12
CA ALA A 311 2.45 -18.37 -7.55
C ALA A 311 1.85 -17.49 -8.63
N THR A 312 0.51 -17.34 -8.62
CA THR A 312 -0.22 -16.51 -9.59
C THR A 312 -1.63 -16.18 -9.08
N THR A 313 -2.35 -15.30 -9.75
CA THR A 313 -3.77 -15.07 -9.49
C THR A 313 -4.66 -16.04 -10.26
N LEU A 314 -5.95 -16.15 -9.88
CA LEU A 314 -6.91 -17.04 -10.56
C LEU A 314 -7.11 -16.62 -12.02
N ASN A 315 -7.27 -15.34 -12.29
CA ASN A 315 -7.46 -14.79 -13.62
C ASN A 315 -6.28 -15.10 -14.56
N GLU A 316 -5.06 -14.95 -14.04
CA GLU A 316 -3.83 -15.21 -14.79
C GLU A 316 -3.60 -16.71 -15.00
N TYR A 317 -3.96 -17.54 -14.02
CA TYR A 317 -3.92 -18.99 -14.16
C TYR A 317 -4.85 -19.45 -15.29
N GLN A 318 -6.09 -18.99 -15.32
CA GLN A 318 -7.06 -19.30 -16.37
C GLN A 318 -6.60 -18.80 -17.75
N LYS A 319 -6.04 -17.59 -17.79
CA LYS A 319 -5.62 -16.98 -19.05
C LYS A 319 -4.40 -17.64 -19.67
N TYR A 320 -3.43 -18.06 -18.87
CA TYR A 320 -2.11 -18.51 -19.34
C TYR A 320 -1.82 -19.98 -19.09
N PHE A 321 -2.24 -20.57 -17.97
CA PHE A 321 -1.93 -21.96 -17.62
C PHE A 321 -2.95 -22.96 -18.12
N GLU A 322 -4.24 -22.71 -17.98
CA GLU A 322 -5.30 -23.61 -18.44
C GLU A 322 -5.29 -23.78 -19.97
N LYS A 323 -4.84 -22.76 -20.69
CA LYS A 323 -4.70 -22.82 -22.16
C LYS A 323 -3.50 -23.66 -22.59
N ASP A 324 -2.47 -23.79 -21.77
CA ASP A 324 -1.28 -24.58 -22.04
C ASP A 324 -1.34 -25.94 -21.35
N LYS A 325 -1.90 -26.94 -22.05
CA LYS A 325 -2.08 -28.30 -21.51
C LYS A 325 -0.78 -28.99 -21.08
N ALA A 326 0.38 -28.51 -21.56
CA ALA A 326 1.67 -29.09 -21.18
C ALA A 326 2.08 -28.62 -19.77
N LEU A 327 1.81 -27.37 -19.43
CA LEU A 327 2.02 -26.83 -18.09
C LEU A 327 0.96 -27.30 -17.11
N GLU A 328 -0.32 -27.27 -17.48
CA GLU A 328 -1.44 -27.75 -16.66
C GLU A 328 -1.22 -29.18 -16.13
N ARG A 329 -0.66 -30.07 -16.97
CA ARG A 329 -0.36 -31.45 -16.56
C ARG A 329 0.83 -31.58 -15.62
N ARG A 330 1.63 -30.54 -15.43
CA ARG A 330 2.86 -30.56 -14.63
C ARG A 330 2.71 -29.89 -13.29
N PHE A 331 1.79 -28.93 -13.20
CA PHE A 331 1.49 -28.24 -11.96
C PHE A 331 0.25 -28.80 -11.27
N GLN A 332 0.23 -28.78 -9.94
CA GLN A 332 -0.91 -29.10 -9.10
C GLN A 332 -1.35 -27.84 -8.38
N THR A 333 -2.60 -27.46 -8.53
CA THR A 333 -3.16 -26.25 -7.92
C THR A 333 -3.31 -26.37 -6.40
N VAL A 334 -3.00 -25.29 -5.72
CA VAL A 334 -3.26 -25.06 -4.30
C VAL A 334 -3.93 -23.70 -4.19
N MET A 335 -5.20 -23.68 -3.78
CA MET A 335 -5.93 -22.44 -3.58
C MET A 335 -5.45 -21.76 -2.30
N VAL A 336 -5.28 -20.46 -2.35
CA VAL A 336 -4.89 -19.60 -1.24
C VAL A 336 -5.97 -18.53 -1.09
N ASP A 337 -6.93 -18.85 -0.26
CA ASP A 337 -8.05 -17.96 0.00
C ASP A 337 -7.67 -16.85 1.01
N GLU A 338 -8.46 -15.79 1.01
CA GLU A 338 -8.38 -14.73 2.02
C GLU A 338 -8.63 -15.34 3.41
N PRO A 339 -7.78 -15.07 4.42
CA PRO A 339 -8.00 -15.57 5.77
C PRO A 339 -9.26 -14.94 6.36
N ASP A 340 -9.95 -15.69 7.23
CA ASP A 340 -11.04 -15.14 8.03
C ASP A 340 -10.53 -14.11 9.05
N GLU A 341 -11.45 -13.35 9.65
CA GLU A 341 -11.14 -12.27 10.59
C GLU A 341 -10.24 -12.76 11.75
N LEU A 342 -10.57 -13.90 12.36
CA LEU A 342 -9.82 -14.44 13.50
C LEU A 342 -8.40 -14.86 13.11
N SER A 343 -8.26 -15.50 11.96
CA SER A 343 -6.95 -15.90 11.42
C SER A 343 -6.12 -14.67 11.05
N ALA A 344 -6.74 -13.64 10.45
CA ALA A 344 -6.06 -12.39 10.12
C ALA A 344 -5.56 -11.65 11.39
N ILE A 345 -6.37 -11.56 12.44
CA ILE A 345 -5.95 -11.00 13.74
C ILE A 345 -4.77 -11.78 14.31
N SER A 346 -4.81 -13.12 14.25
CA SER A 346 -3.71 -13.98 14.71
C SER A 346 -2.42 -13.74 13.93
N ILE A 347 -2.52 -13.50 12.61
CA ILE A 347 -1.38 -13.15 11.76
C ILE A 347 -0.77 -11.80 12.20
N LEU A 348 -1.59 -10.78 12.38
CA LEU A 348 -1.12 -9.46 12.83
C LEU A 348 -0.45 -9.52 14.21
N ARG A 349 -1.04 -10.26 15.15
CA ARG A 349 -0.44 -10.49 16.48
C ARG A 349 0.94 -11.15 16.39
N GLY A 350 1.12 -12.07 15.46
CA GLY A 350 2.42 -12.71 15.26
C GLY A 350 3.46 -11.84 14.56
N LEU A 351 3.03 -10.87 13.77
CA LEU A 351 3.91 -9.92 13.11
C LEU A 351 4.21 -8.68 13.98
N LYS A 352 3.34 -8.39 14.94
CA LYS A 352 3.35 -7.20 15.80
C LYS A 352 4.75 -6.88 16.34
N GLU A 353 5.43 -7.82 16.97
CA GLU A 353 6.74 -7.60 17.59
C GLU A 353 7.79 -7.11 16.58
N ARG A 354 7.74 -7.57 15.34
CA ARG A 354 8.67 -7.13 14.28
C ARG A 354 8.41 -5.69 13.83
N TYR A 355 7.14 -5.33 13.69
CA TYR A 355 6.77 -3.95 13.33
C TYR A 355 7.05 -2.98 14.48
N GLU A 356 6.80 -3.39 15.74
CA GLU A 356 7.18 -2.63 16.93
C GLU A 356 8.70 -2.35 16.97
N ASN A 357 9.50 -3.36 16.66
CA ASN A 357 10.96 -3.22 16.63
C ASN A 357 11.46 -2.36 15.46
N HIS A 358 10.82 -2.48 14.28
CA HIS A 358 11.18 -1.69 13.10
C HIS A 358 10.87 -0.20 13.30
N HIS A 359 9.66 0.12 13.75
CA HIS A 359 9.23 1.50 13.93
C HIS A 359 9.58 2.05 15.31
N LYS A 360 10.01 1.21 16.23
CA LYS A 360 10.32 1.58 17.62
C LYS A 360 9.13 2.21 18.33
N VAL A 361 7.95 1.66 18.12
CA VAL A 361 6.69 2.04 18.75
C VAL A 361 6.02 0.79 19.29
N ARG A 362 5.11 0.95 20.25
CA ARG A 362 4.27 -0.15 20.72
C ARG A 362 2.95 -0.17 19.94
N ILE A 363 2.45 -1.35 19.61
CA ILE A 363 1.17 -1.52 18.94
C ILE A 363 0.21 -2.17 19.93
N GLN A 364 -0.92 -1.55 20.23
CA GLN A 364 -1.93 -2.16 21.08
C GLN A 364 -2.63 -3.34 20.39
N ASP A 365 -3.17 -4.27 21.16
CA ASP A 365 -3.91 -5.41 20.60
C ASP A 365 -5.19 -4.94 19.89
N ASP A 366 -5.84 -3.92 20.46
CA ASP A 366 -7.02 -3.29 19.86
C ASP A 366 -6.72 -2.64 18.51
N ALA A 367 -5.48 -2.16 18.29
CA ALA A 367 -5.06 -1.66 16.99
C ALA A 367 -4.97 -2.80 15.95
N CYS A 368 -4.46 -3.98 16.33
CA CYS A 368 -4.45 -5.15 15.45
C CYS A 368 -5.86 -5.60 15.07
N ILE A 369 -6.77 -5.64 16.04
CA ILE A 369 -8.18 -5.98 15.82
C ILE A 369 -8.82 -4.93 14.91
N ALA A 370 -8.64 -3.64 15.21
CA ALA A 370 -9.16 -2.54 14.39
C ALA A 370 -8.62 -2.57 12.96
N ALA A 371 -7.33 -2.88 12.76
CA ALA A 371 -6.73 -2.97 11.43
C ALA A 371 -7.42 -4.03 10.55
N VAL A 372 -7.75 -5.18 11.12
CA VAL A 372 -8.47 -6.24 10.40
C VAL A 372 -9.92 -5.82 10.14
N GLN A 373 -10.66 -5.44 11.18
CA GLN A 373 -12.09 -5.12 11.08
C GLN A 373 -12.36 -3.92 10.18
N LEU A 374 -11.58 -2.84 10.34
CA LEU A 374 -11.75 -1.65 9.53
C LEU A 374 -11.31 -1.87 8.08
N SER A 375 -10.23 -2.63 7.84
CA SER A 375 -9.81 -2.94 6.49
C SER A 375 -10.81 -3.85 5.76
N GLU A 376 -11.38 -4.83 6.44
CA GLU A 376 -12.41 -5.70 5.86
C GLU A 376 -13.67 -4.90 5.50
N ARG A 377 -14.07 -3.99 6.37
CA ARG A 377 -15.28 -3.19 6.22
C ARG A 377 -15.13 -2.06 5.21
N TYR A 378 -14.00 -1.35 5.17
CA TYR A 378 -13.82 -0.11 4.42
C TYR A 378 -12.92 -0.21 3.19
N ILE A 379 -12.07 -1.25 3.09
CA ILE A 379 -11.13 -1.44 1.99
C ILE A 379 -11.51 -2.70 1.20
N SER A 380 -12.36 -2.53 0.18
CA SER A 380 -12.90 -3.65 -0.61
C SER A 380 -12.04 -4.06 -1.81
N GLU A 381 -11.08 -3.22 -2.23
CA GLU A 381 -10.26 -3.48 -3.42
C GLU A 381 -8.97 -4.26 -3.12
N ARG A 382 -8.66 -4.51 -1.84
CA ARG A 382 -7.48 -5.24 -1.36
C ARG A 382 -7.91 -6.38 -0.44
N PHE A 383 -7.06 -7.39 -0.29
CA PHE A 383 -7.36 -8.62 0.45
C PHE A 383 -6.58 -8.72 1.75
N LEU A 384 -7.16 -9.41 2.74
CA LEU A 384 -6.47 -9.79 3.97
C LEU A 384 -5.40 -10.88 3.68
N PRO A 385 -4.31 -10.93 4.46
CA PRO A 385 -3.97 -10.04 5.57
C PRO A 385 -3.27 -8.74 5.17
N ASP A 386 -2.84 -8.60 3.91
CA ASP A 386 -1.97 -7.54 3.40
C ASP A 386 -2.51 -6.12 3.71
N LYS A 387 -3.80 -5.87 3.42
CA LYS A 387 -4.42 -4.57 3.70
C LYS A 387 -4.40 -4.18 5.18
N ALA A 388 -4.53 -5.15 6.09
CA ALA A 388 -4.48 -4.90 7.53
C ALA A 388 -3.05 -4.71 8.04
N ILE A 389 -2.10 -5.44 7.47
CA ILE A 389 -0.66 -5.27 7.74
C ILE A 389 -0.20 -3.88 7.32
N ASP A 390 -0.59 -3.42 6.12
CA ASP A 390 -0.24 -2.10 5.62
C ASP A 390 -0.81 -0.98 6.50
N LEU A 391 -2.05 -1.12 7.01
CA LEU A 391 -2.62 -0.16 7.95
C LEU A 391 -1.81 -0.08 9.24
N MET A 392 -1.42 -1.22 9.78
CA MET A 392 -0.59 -1.30 10.98
C MET A 392 0.79 -0.69 10.75
N ASP A 393 1.40 -0.95 9.60
CA ASP A 393 2.71 -0.41 9.19
C ASP A 393 2.67 1.11 9.04
N GLU A 394 1.66 1.64 8.31
CA GLU A 394 1.51 3.08 8.11
C GLU A 394 1.19 3.82 9.41
N ALA A 395 0.32 3.28 10.26
CA ALA A 395 0.02 3.87 11.56
C ALA A 395 1.28 3.91 12.46
N ALA A 396 2.06 2.83 12.48
CA ALA A 396 3.31 2.77 13.22
C ALA A 396 4.37 3.74 12.65
N ALA A 397 4.46 3.85 11.32
CA ALA A 397 5.36 4.80 10.66
C ALA A 397 4.96 6.26 10.95
N LYS A 398 3.65 6.57 10.94
CA LYS A 398 3.12 7.89 11.29
C LYS A 398 3.48 8.25 12.72
N LEU A 399 3.19 7.37 13.68
CA LEU A 399 3.49 7.61 15.09
C LEU A 399 4.99 7.80 15.35
N ARG A 400 5.84 7.03 14.66
CA ARG A 400 7.29 7.23 14.69
C ARG A 400 7.68 8.62 14.18
N MET A 401 7.09 9.09 13.08
CA MET A 401 7.37 10.40 12.52
C MET A 401 6.90 11.51 13.48
N GLU A 402 5.73 11.38 14.09
CA GLU A 402 5.21 12.31 15.10
C GLU A 402 6.12 12.38 16.33
N ARG A 403 6.60 11.24 16.81
CA ARG A 403 7.54 11.16 17.93
C ARG A 403 8.88 11.81 17.62
N ASP A 404 9.40 11.63 16.41
CA ASP A 404 10.71 12.16 16.00
C ASP A 404 10.62 13.63 15.56
N SER A 405 9.42 14.18 15.35
CA SER A 405 9.15 15.58 15.02
C SER A 405 8.76 16.39 16.26
N VAL A 406 8.74 17.69 16.08
CA VAL A 406 8.29 18.63 17.12
C VAL A 406 6.78 18.51 17.29
N PRO A 407 6.22 18.43 18.52
CA PRO A 407 4.78 18.40 18.76
C PRO A 407 4.05 19.59 18.12
N GLU A 408 2.80 19.37 17.70
CA GLU A 408 2.01 20.37 16.98
C GLU A 408 1.82 21.65 17.81
N GLU A 409 1.57 21.51 19.12
CA GLU A 409 1.43 22.64 20.04
C GLU A 409 2.72 23.48 20.11
N LEU A 410 3.89 22.84 20.12
CA LEU A 410 5.17 23.54 20.16
C LEU A 410 5.48 24.19 18.78
N ASP A 411 5.11 23.58 17.69
CA ASP A 411 5.25 24.14 16.35
C ASP A 411 4.33 25.36 16.15
N GLU A 412 3.08 25.29 16.62
CA GLU A 412 2.17 26.44 16.61
C GLU A 412 2.71 27.63 17.40
N ILE A 413 3.20 27.38 18.62
CA ILE A 413 3.81 28.45 19.47
C ILE A 413 5.01 29.05 18.74
N THR A 414 5.87 28.21 18.15
CA THR A 414 7.06 28.66 17.42
C THR A 414 6.70 29.49 16.19
N ARG A 415 5.69 29.08 15.42
CA ARG A 415 5.20 29.84 14.24
C ARG A 415 4.57 31.16 14.68
N ARG A 416 3.77 31.15 15.74
CA ARG A 416 3.15 32.38 16.28
C ARG A 416 4.20 33.36 16.77
N LEU A 417 5.23 32.89 17.48
CA LEU A 417 6.38 33.69 17.88
C LEU A 417 7.07 34.34 16.67
N ALA A 418 7.38 33.57 15.64
CA ALA A 418 8.02 34.08 14.45
C ALA A 418 7.15 35.16 13.75
N GLN A 419 5.84 34.96 13.70
CA GLN A 419 4.90 35.93 13.14
C GLN A 419 4.90 37.25 13.93
N LEU A 420 4.81 37.17 15.26
CA LEU A 420 4.81 38.37 16.12
C LEU A 420 6.17 39.10 16.11
N GLU A 421 7.28 38.39 16.03
CA GLU A 421 8.61 38.99 15.84
C GLU A 421 8.73 39.76 14.54
N ILE A 422 8.19 39.20 13.43
CA ILE A 422 8.15 39.90 12.13
C ILE A 422 7.25 41.16 12.25
N GLU A 423 6.08 41.04 12.86
CA GLU A 423 5.16 42.17 13.08
C GLU A 423 5.81 43.28 13.92
N ARG A 424 6.48 42.91 15.02
CA ARG A 424 7.20 43.82 15.86
C ARG A 424 8.29 44.60 15.10
N GLU A 425 9.08 43.92 14.26
CA GLU A 425 10.12 44.57 13.46
C GLU A 425 9.52 45.50 12.36
N ALA A 426 8.33 45.18 11.86
CA ALA A 426 7.63 46.05 10.93
C ALA A 426 7.13 47.33 11.63
N ILE A 427 6.45 47.18 12.76
CA ILE A 427 5.92 48.32 13.56
C ILE A 427 7.03 49.19 14.14
N LYS A 428 8.17 48.63 14.48
CA LYS A 428 9.33 49.39 14.96
C LYS A 428 9.83 50.40 13.93
N ARG A 429 9.63 50.14 12.64
CA ARG A 429 9.93 51.11 11.57
C ARG A 429 8.92 52.24 11.48
N GLU A 430 7.70 52.02 11.97
CA GLU A 430 6.61 52.97 11.96
C GLU A 430 6.59 53.86 13.26
N GLY A 431 7.27 53.44 14.34
CA GLY A 431 7.47 54.23 15.57
C GLY A 431 6.30 54.17 16.55
N ASP A 432 5.40 53.19 16.49
CA ASP A 432 4.27 53.02 17.42
C ASP A 432 4.73 52.30 18.72
N GLU A 433 5.27 53.06 19.66
CA GLU A 433 5.80 52.54 20.93
C GLU A 433 4.77 51.77 21.78
N PRO A 434 3.48 52.21 21.95
CA PRO A 434 2.48 51.46 22.70
C PRO A 434 2.23 50.06 22.17
N LYS A 435 2.19 49.93 20.84
CA LYS A 435 1.93 48.64 20.17
C LYS A 435 3.15 47.72 20.25
N ILE A 436 4.37 48.28 20.18
CA ILE A 436 5.62 47.56 20.39
C ILE A 436 5.66 46.97 21.81
N ALA A 437 5.32 47.74 22.84
CA ALA A 437 5.30 47.25 24.19
C ALA A 437 4.28 46.14 24.43
N GLN A 438 3.14 46.18 23.77
CA GLN A 438 2.14 45.11 23.80
C GLN A 438 2.65 43.82 23.14
N LEU A 439 3.26 43.93 21.96
CA LEU A 439 3.84 42.82 21.25
C LEU A 439 5.02 42.19 22.02
N ASP A 440 5.88 43.03 22.63
CA ASP A 440 7.00 42.52 23.42
C ASP A 440 6.52 41.73 24.65
N LYS A 441 5.40 42.10 25.26
CA LYS A 441 4.80 41.34 26.35
C LYS A 441 4.25 39.99 25.84
N GLU A 442 3.52 39.99 24.74
CA GLU A 442 2.97 38.73 24.13
C GLU A 442 4.11 37.80 23.69
N ILE A 443 5.15 38.33 23.09
CA ILE A 443 6.35 37.57 22.70
C ILE A 443 7.06 36.97 23.94
N ALA A 444 7.17 37.73 25.04
CA ALA A 444 7.80 37.23 26.26
C ALA A 444 6.99 36.07 26.87
N GLU A 445 5.67 36.20 26.95
CA GLU A 445 4.77 35.14 27.45
C GLU A 445 4.84 33.88 26.60
N LEU A 446 4.80 33.99 25.25
CA LEU A 446 4.93 32.87 24.35
C LEU A 446 6.31 32.21 24.36
N ARG A 447 7.40 32.99 24.56
CA ARG A 447 8.75 32.45 24.72
C ARG A 447 8.91 31.63 25.99
N GLU A 448 8.29 32.10 27.08
CA GLU A 448 8.28 31.35 28.34
C GLU A 448 7.53 30.02 28.16
N GLN A 449 6.36 30.04 27.51
CA GLN A 449 5.60 28.83 27.17
C GLN A 449 6.40 27.90 26.26
N GLU A 450 7.02 28.42 25.19
CA GLU A 450 7.87 27.64 24.29
C GLU A 450 8.98 26.90 25.05
N THR A 451 9.65 27.64 25.96
CA THR A 451 10.75 27.06 26.73
C THR A 451 10.27 25.96 27.67
N GLN A 452 9.13 26.14 28.33
CA GLN A 452 8.53 25.14 29.21
C GLN A 452 8.09 23.90 28.44
N PHE A 453 7.38 24.06 27.30
CA PHE A 453 6.96 22.95 26.44
C PHE A 453 8.15 22.20 25.85
N ARG A 454 9.16 22.91 25.37
CA ARG A 454 10.39 22.33 24.82
C ARG A 454 11.15 21.50 25.85
N ALA A 455 11.32 22.02 27.07
CA ALA A 455 11.99 21.31 28.17
C ALA A 455 11.22 20.03 28.56
N LYS A 456 9.89 20.10 28.63
CA LYS A 456 9.03 18.92 28.88
C LYS A 456 9.18 17.90 27.79
N TRP A 457 9.03 18.30 26.52
CA TRP A 457 9.17 17.43 25.36
C TRP A 457 10.55 16.76 25.27
N GLU A 458 11.63 17.51 25.47
CA GLU A 458 13.00 16.96 25.48
C GLU A 458 13.19 15.92 26.58
N SER A 459 12.63 16.18 27.78
CA SER A 459 12.67 15.23 28.90
C SER A 459 11.92 13.93 28.58
N GLU A 460 10.68 14.04 28.09
CA GLU A 460 9.88 12.86 27.68
C GLU A 460 10.59 12.08 26.56
N ARG A 461 11.12 12.78 25.55
CA ARG A 461 11.85 12.18 24.43
C ARG A 461 13.11 11.42 24.88
N GLN A 462 13.85 11.93 25.87
CA GLN A 462 15.01 11.23 26.41
C GLN A 462 14.62 9.93 27.10
N LEU A 463 13.54 9.92 27.90
CA LEU A 463 13.04 8.71 28.56
C LEU A 463 12.59 7.66 27.51
N VAL A 464 11.83 8.10 26.52
CA VAL A 464 11.37 7.24 25.42
C VAL A 464 12.55 6.64 24.64
N ASN A 465 13.55 7.43 24.28
CA ASN A 465 14.73 6.94 23.57
C ASN A 465 15.50 5.90 24.39
N ARG A 466 15.55 6.05 25.72
CA ARG A 466 16.20 5.09 26.59
C ARG A 466 15.45 3.77 26.65
N ILE A 467 14.12 3.79 26.77
CA ILE A 467 13.27 2.59 26.67
C ILE A 467 13.53 1.84 25.36
N GLN A 468 13.67 2.57 24.25
CA GLN A 468 13.93 1.99 22.94
C GLN A 468 15.33 1.35 22.84
N GLN A 469 16.35 1.98 23.40
CA GLN A 469 17.70 1.42 23.46
C GLN A 469 17.71 0.12 24.26
N ASP A 470 17.06 0.11 25.42
CA ASP A 470 16.99 -1.07 26.28
C ASP A 470 16.23 -2.22 25.61
N LYS A 471 15.13 -1.94 24.89
CA LYS A 471 14.40 -2.92 24.09
C LYS A 471 15.23 -3.49 22.94
N GLN A 472 15.99 -2.65 22.24
CA GLN A 472 16.88 -3.09 21.15
C GLN A 472 18.01 -4.01 21.71
N GLU A 473 18.53 -3.70 22.88
CA GLU A 473 19.54 -4.53 23.55
C GLU A 473 18.94 -5.85 24.01
N MET A 474 17.72 -5.87 24.52
CA MET A 474 16.99 -7.10 24.84
C MET A 474 16.83 -8.03 23.63
N GLU A 475 16.48 -7.47 22.46
CA GLU A 475 16.33 -8.26 21.23
C GLU A 475 17.67 -8.86 20.77
N ASN A 476 18.73 -8.07 20.78
CA ASN A 476 20.06 -8.54 20.46
C ASN A 476 20.49 -9.67 21.41
N LEU A 477 20.21 -9.54 22.70
CA LEU A 477 20.51 -10.58 23.70
C LEU A 477 19.64 -11.83 23.53
N LYS A 478 18.36 -11.70 23.17
CA LYS A 478 17.51 -12.87 22.83
C LYS A 478 18.10 -13.63 21.64
N TYR A 479 18.49 -12.91 20.58
CA TYR A 479 19.13 -13.53 19.43
C TYR A 479 20.45 -14.22 19.76
N GLU A 480 21.26 -13.59 20.63
CA GLU A 480 22.52 -14.17 21.10
C GLU A 480 22.28 -15.42 21.96
N ALA A 481 21.23 -15.42 22.79
CA ALA A 481 20.84 -16.59 23.57
C ALA A 481 20.40 -17.77 22.69
N GLU A 482 19.60 -17.51 21.65
CA GLU A 482 19.19 -18.55 20.69
C GLU A 482 20.38 -19.13 19.91
N ARG A 483 21.34 -18.28 19.58
CA ARG A 483 22.57 -18.73 18.92
C ARG A 483 23.41 -19.58 19.85
N ALA A 484 23.63 -19.15 21.10
CA ALA A 484 24.35 -19.91 22.11
C ALA A 484 23.67 -21.27 22.43
N GLU A 485 22.32 -21.31 22.44
CA GLU A 485 21.55 -22.54 22.61
C GLU A 485 21.78 -23.53 21.46
N ARG A 486 21.86 -23.06 20.21
CA ARG A 486 22.22 -23.90 19.04
C ARG A 486 23.67 -24.39 19.08
N GLU A 487 24.59 -23.61 19.66
CA GLU A 487 25.99 -23.95 19.83
C GLU A 487 26.23 -24.83 21.08
N GLY A 488 25.19 -25.06 21.93
CA GLY A 488 25.25 -25.89 23.13
C GLY A 488 25.86 -25.20 24.35
N ASP A 489 26.04 -23.88 24.34
CA ASP A 489 26.56 -23.09 25.47
C ASP A 489 25.42 -22.69 26.42
N TYR A 490 24.95 -23.61 27.20
CA TYR A 490 23.88 -23.40 28.19
C TYR A 490 24.28 -22.46 29.33
N GLY A 491 25.57 -22.30 29.62
CA GLY A 491 26.07 -21.36 30.62
C GLY A 491 25.78 -19.92 30.21
N LYS A 492 26.10 -19.59 28.95
CA LYS A 492 25.84 -18.26 28.34
C LYS A 492 24.36 -18.01 28.22
N VAL A 493 23.56 -19.01 27.83
CA VAL A 493 22.09 -18.90 27.77
C VAL A 493 21.49 -18.55 29.12
N ALA A 494 21.95 -19.20 30.19
CA ALA A 494 21.48 -18.93 31.55
C ALA A 494 21.86 -17.52 32.02
N GLU A 495 23.09 -17.05 31.77
CA GLU A 495 23.51 -15.68 32.08
C GLU A 495 22.63 -14.64 31.37
N ILE A 496 22.39 -14.84 30.08
CA ILE A 496 21.58 -13.88 29.30
C ILE A 496 20.13 -13.90 29.79
N ARG A 497 19.49 -15.06 29.91
CA ARG A 497 18.05 -15.16 30.24
C ARG A 497 17.75 -14.74 31.66
N TYR A 498 18.55 -15.12 32.64
CA TYR A 498 18.24 -14.90 34.07
C TYR A 498 18.89 -13.67 34.67
N SER A 499 19.90 -13.07 34.03
CA SER A 499 20.59 -11.89 34.54
C SER A 499 20.33 -10.69 33.62
N LYS A 500 20.86 -10.68 32.39
CA LYS A 500 20.85 -9.50 31.52
C LYS A 500 19.45 -9.09 31.08
N LEU A 501 18.63 -10.02 30.59
CA LEU A 501 17.26 -9.74 30.15
C LEU A 501 16.38 -9.24 31.30
N LYS A 502 16.58 -9.81 32.52
CA LYS A 502 15.82 -9.38 33.69
C LYS A 502 16.19 -7.97 34.14
N MET A 503 17.49 -7.63 34.11
CA MET A 503 17.95 -6.28 34.46
C MET A 503 17.37 -5.23 33.49
N LEU A 504 17.36 -5.49 32.20
CA LEU A 504 16.80 -4.59 31.20
C LEU A 504 15.27 -4.47 31.33
N ASP A 505 14.56 -5.56 31.64
CA ASP A 505 13.12 -5.53 31.87
C ASP A 505 12.75 -4.68 33.10
N ASP A 506 13.53 -4.81 34.19
CA ASP A 506 13.35 -4.00 35.41
C ASP A 506 13.68 -2.51 35.15
N ASP A 507 14.71 -2.21 34.35
CA ASP A 507 15.05 -0.84 33.95
C ASP A 507 13.95 -0.23 33.07
N ILE A 508 13.42 -0.95 32.10
CA ILE A 508 12.31 -0.51 31.24
C ILE A 508 11.08 -0.17 32.11
N LYS A 509 10.70 -1.06 33.04
CA LYS A 509 9.56 -0.81 33.94
C LYS A 509 9.76 0.43 34.81
N ARG A 510 10.97 0.66 35.31
CA ARG A 510 11.31 1.84 36.10
C ARG A 510 11.17 3.12 35.27
N ILE A 511 11.71 3.14 34.03
CA ILE A 511 11.66 4.29 33.15
C ILE A 511 10.23 4.54 32.68
N GLN A 512 9.44 3.49 32.44
CA GLN A 512 8.01 3.63 32.11
C GLN A 512 7.21 4.26 33.26
N ALA A 513 7.50 3.90 34.50
CA ALA A 513 6.88 4.56 35.67
C ALA A 513 7.27 6.04 35.75
N GLN A 514 8.54 6.39 35.51
CA GLN A 514 9.00 7.78 35.46
C GLN A 514 8.33 8.57 34.32
N LEU A 515 8.14 7.95 33.16
CA LEU A 515 7.46 8.57 32.04
C LEU A 515 5.98 8.84 32.37
N ALA A 516 5.29 7.86 32.95
CA ALA A 516 3.90 8.01 33.37
C ALA A 516 3.72 9.16 34.41
N ASP A 517 4.64 9.27 35.36
CA ASP A 517 4.64 10.37 36.35
C ASP A 517 4.92 11.73 35.69
N ALA A 518 5.79 11.80 34.68
CA ALA A 518 6.11 13.05 34.00
C ALA A 518 4.96 13.51 33.08
N GLN A 519 4.16 12.58 32.56
CA GLN A 519 3.06 12.88 31.64
C GLN A 519 1.81 13.45 32.35
N ASN A 520 1.54 13.11 33.60
CA ASN A 520 0.42 13.65 34.44
C ASN A 520 -0.89 13.91 33.67
N GLY A 521 -1.27 12.99 32.76
CA GLY A 521 -2.48 13.07 31.95
C GLY A 521 -2.38 13.83 30.61
N ASN A 522 -1.31 14.58 30.34
CA ASN A 522 -1.05 15.23 29.03
C ASN A 522 0.31 14.80 28.49
N SER A 523 0.31 13.74 27.73
CA SER A 523 1.50 13.24 27.03
C SER A 523 1.78 14.06 25.77
N LEU A 524 3.01 14.60 25.67
CA LEU A 524 3.49 15.26 24.44
C LEU A 524 4.10 14.26 23.45
N VAL A 525 4.52 13.08 23.94
CA VAL A 525 5.11 12.03 23.11
C VAL A 525 4.28 10.75 23.25
N ARG A 526 3.57 10.38 22.20
CA ARG A 526 2.78 9.13 22.12
C ARG A 526 3.70 7.99 21.75
N GLU A 527 3.56 6.85 22.41
CA GLU A 527 4.39 5.66 22.18
C GLU A 527 3.62 4.47 21.60
N GLU A 528 2.31 4.49 21.67
CA GLU A 528 1.45 3.36 21.37
C GLU A 528 0.53 3.67 20.21
N VAL A 529 0.51 2.77 19.23
CA VAL A 529 -0.47 2.76 18.13
C VAL A 529 -1.78 2.22 18.69
N THR A 530 -2.83 3.00 18.57
CA THR A 530 -4.18 2.68 19.03
C THR A 530 -5.14 2.37 17.89
N ALA A 531 -6.35 1.91 18.21
CA ALA A 531 -7.41 1.72 17.24
C ALA A 531 -7.77 3.04 16.50
N ASP A 532 -7.66 4.19 17.19
CA ASP A 532 -7.93 5.50 16.60
C ASP A 532 -6.89 5.88 15.54
N ASP A 533 -5.62 5.53 15.73
CA ASP A 533 -4.57 5.77 14.74
C ASP A 533 -4.82 4.94 13.47
N ILE A 534 -5.25 3.69 13.63
CA ILE A 534 -5.67 2.84 12.50
C ILE A 534 -6.88 3.46 11.79
N ALA A 535 -7.89 3.91 12.55
CA ALA A 535 -9.07 4.55 11.98
C ALA A 535 -8.72 5.83 11.20
N GLU A 536 -7.72 6.58 11.65
CA GLU A 536 -7.25 7.77 10.93
C GLU A 536 -6.57 7.41 9.60
N VAL A 537 -5.74 6.36 9.58
CA VAL A 537 -5.12 5.86 8.33
C VAL A 537 -6.20 5.39 7.36
N VAL A 538 -7.19 4.62 7.83
CA VAL A 538 -8.34 4.19 7.01
C VAL A 538 -9.10 5.39 6.48
N SER A 539 -9.33 6.43 7.30
CA SER A 539 -9.99 7.66 6.88
C SER A 539 -9.23 8.37 5.75
N ARG A 540 -7.90 8.37 5.84
CA ARG A 540 -7.04 8.97 4.81
C ARG A 540 -7.08 8.19 3.49
N TRP A 541 -7.08 6.86 3.54
CA TRP A 541 -7.12 6.02 2.35
C TRP A 541 -8.46 6.03 1.64
N THR A 542 -9.53 6.02 2.42
CA THR A 542 -10.89 5.87 1.90
C THR A 542 -11.62 7.21 1.72
N GLY A 543 -11.13 8.28 2.34
CA GLY A 543 -11.84 9.56 2.42
C GLY A 543 -13.04 9.54 3.39
N ILE A 544 -13.24 8.45 4.16
CA ILE A 544 -14.35 8.27 5.09
C ILE A 544 -13.90 8.72 6.48
N PRO A 545 -14.60 9.59 7.19
CA PRO A 545 -14.20 10.07 8.52
C PRO A 545 -14.42 9.00 9.63
N VAL A 546 -13.72 7.89 9.53
CA VAL A 546 -13.88 6.70 10.38
C VAL A 546 -13.63 7.01 11.86
N THR A 547 -12.68 7.88 12.17
CA THR A 547 -12.36 8.29 13.56
C THR A 547 -13.54 8.93 14.27
N ARG A 548 -14.29 9.78 13.58
CA ARG A 548 -15.51 10.38 14.13
C ARG A 548 -16.66 9.38 14.24
N MET A 549 -16.64 8.32 13.44
CA MET A 549 -17.68 7.29 13.45
C MET A 549 -17.52 6.32 14.63
N MET A 550 -16.30 6.02 15.08
CA MET A 550 -16.08 5.03 16.14
C MET A 550 -16.51 5.49 17.54
N GLN A 551 -16.23 6.74 17.90
CA GLN A 551 -16.53 7.26 19.26
C GLN A 551 -17.98 7.65 19.51
N SER A 552 -18.73 7.97 18.45
CA SER A 552 -20.11 8.49 18.61
C SER A 552 -21.16 7.60 17.94
N GLU A 553 -20.83 6.49 17.34
CA GLU A 553 -21.77 5.70 16.55
C GLU A 553 -22.95 5.18 17.40
N ARG A 554 -22.71 4.71 18.61
CA ARG A 554 -23.77 4.25 19.50
C ARG A 554 -24.68 5.39 19.97
N GLU A 555 -24.11 6.49 20.42
CA GLU A 555 -24.89 7.66 20.87
C GLU A 555 -25.64 8.33 19.72
N LYS A 556 -24.97 8.51 18.58
CA LYS A 556 -25.60 9.04 17.38
C LYS A 556 -26.77 8.19 16.92
N LEU A 557 -26.64 6.86 16.86
CA LEU A 557 -27.72 5.98 16.42
C LEU A 557 -28.90 6.00 17.39
N LEU A 558 -28.69 6.25 18.68
CA LEU A 558 -29.75 6.40 19.67
C LEU A 558 -30.54 7.70 19.48
N HIS A 559 -29.86 8.79 19.07
CA HIS A 559 -30.45 10.12 18.86
C HIS A 559 -30.71 10.44 17.38
N LEU A 560 -30.71 9.41 16.50
CA LEU A 560 -30.83 9.62 15.05
C LEU A 560 -32.15 10.35 14.68
N GLU A 561 -33.27 10.03 15.32
CA GLU A 561 -34.54 10.69 15.05
C GLU A 561 -34.51 12.19 15.38
N GLU A 562 -33.98 12.56 16.55
CA GLU A 562 -33.88 13.95 16.97
C GLU A 562 -33.04 14.80 16.00
N GLU A 563 -31.95 14.21 15.51
CA GLU A 563 -31.08 14.87 14.56
C GLU A 563 -31.72 15.00 13.16
N LEU A 564 -32.43 13.98 12.71
CA LEU A 564 -33.14 14.05 11.43
C LEU A 564 -34.27 15.09 11.47
N HIS A 565 -34.96 15.23 12.60
CA HIS A 565 -35.99 16.24 12.81
C HIS A 565 -35.46 17.69 12.78
N LYS A 566 -34.19 17.93 13.05
CA LYS A 566 -33.60 19.28 12.93
C LYS A 566 -33.65 19.85 11.51
N ARG A 567 -33.69 19.00 10.50
CA ARG A 567 -33.70 19.38 9.06
C ARG A 567 -34.95 18.95 8.31
N VAL A 568 -35.60 17.88 8.75
CA VAL A 568 -36.81 17.33 8.12
C VAL A 568 -37.99 17.59 9.02
N ILE A 569 -38.87 18.48 8.58
CA ILE A 569 -40.04 18.87 9.33
C ILE A 569 -41.19 17.90 9.10
N GLY A 570 -41.84 17.45 10.17
CA GLY A 570 -42.87 16.42 10.12
C GLY A 570 -42.29 15.06 9.74
N GLN A 571 -43.11 14.20 9.13
CA GLN A 571 -42.72 12.90 8.61
C GLN A 571 -42.21 11.92 9.70
N ASP A 572 -42.84 11.96 10.91
CA ASP A 572 -42.37 11.20 12.08
C ASP A 572 -42.33 9.68 11.82
N GLU A 573 -43.32 9.11 11.11
CA GLU A 573 -43.31 7.71 10.73
C GLU A 573 -42.14 7.35 9.81
N ALA A 574 -41.82 8.26 8.87
CA ALA A 574 -40.72 8.03 7.94
C ALA A 574 -39.39 8.08 8.65
N ILE A 575 -39.18 9.03 9.54
CA ILE A 575 -37.96 9.21 10.31
C ILE A 575 -37.75 8.00 11.26
N THR A 576 -38.79 7.57 11.95
CA THR A 576 -38.73 6.40 12.85
C THR A 576 -38.39 5.13 12.07
N ALA A 577 -39.11 4.85 10.97
CA ALA A 577 -38.85 3.67 10.15
C ALA A 577 -37.43 3.61 9.60
N VAL A 578 -36.90 4.74 9.10
CA VAL A 578 -35.50 4.85 8.62
C VAL A 578 -34.51 4.62 9.76
N SER A 579 -34.76 5.24 10.93
CA SER A 579 -33.87 5.11 12.10
C SER A 579 -33.81 3.68 12.62
N ASP A 580 -34.96 3.00 12.70
CA ASP A 580 -35.04 1.61 13.15
C ASP A 580 -34.37 0.64 12.18
N ALA A 581 -34.48 0.84 10.86
CA ALA A 581 -33.82 0.00 9.88
C ALA A 581 -32.30 0.16 9.94
N VAL A 582 -31.82 1.39 10.08
CA VAL A 582 -30.40 1.66 10.25
C VAL A 582 -29.87 1.06 11.55
N ARG A 583 -30.60 1.19 12.66
CA ARG A 583 -30.24 0.57 13.95
C ARG A 583 -30.18 -0.95 13.86
N ARG A 584 -31.17 -1.62 13.23
CA ARG A 584 -31.15 -3.08 13.03
C ARG A 584 -29.92 -3.55 12.29
N SER A 585 -29.58 -2.88 11.20
CA SER A 585 -28.39 -3.22 10.41
C SER A 585 -27.11 -3.03 11.20
N ARG A 586 -26.98 -1.90 11.93
CA ARG A 586 -25.79 -1.61 12.73
C ARG A 586 -25.64 -2.49 13.97
N ALA A 587 -26.73 -3.02 14.49
CA ALA A 587 -26.73 -4.01 15.58
C ALA A 587 -26.38 -5.43 15.09
N GLY A 588 -26.12 -5.65 13.79
CA GLY A 588 -25.81 -6.96 13.23
C GLY A 588 -27.03 -7.90 13.15
N LEU A 589 -28.24 -7.37 13.19
CA LEU A 589 -29.47 -8.15 13.15
C LEU A 589 -30.03 -8.34 11.72
N GLN A 590 -29.22 -8.00 10.71
CA GLN A 590 -29.55 -8.12 9.28
C GLN A 590 -28.53 -8.97 8.56
N ASP A 591 -28.88 -9.54 7.40
CA ASP A 591 -27.97 -10.32 6.56
C ASP A 591 -26.75 -9.45 6.13
N PRO A 592 -25.52 -9.83 6.47
CA PRO A 592 -24.33 -9.06 6.15
C PRO A 592 -24.03 -8.99 4.65
N LYS A 593 -24.74 -9.76 3.83
CA LYS A 593 -24.59 -9.72 2.36
C LYS A 593 -25.39 -8.59 1.73
N ARG A 594 -26.41 -8.05 2.41
CA ARG A 594 -27.32 -7.02 1.87
C ARG A 594 -26.80 -5.60 2.14
N PRO A 595 -27.31 -4.56 1.43
CA PRO A 595 -27.10 -3.16 1.79
C PRO A 595 -27.53 -2.85 3.24
N ILE A 596 -27.01 -1.75 3.84
CA ILE A 596 -27.37 -1.32 5.19
C ILE A 596 -28.88 -1.23 5.36
N ALA A 597 -29.56 -0.62 4.38
CA ALA A 597 -31.00 -0.53 4.31
C ALA A 597 -31.46 -0.20 2.88
N SER A 598 -32.71 -0.55 2.57
CA SER A 598 -33.33 -0.26 1.29
C SER A 598 -34.74 0.29 1.50
N PHE A 599 -35.02 1.46 0.94
CA PHE A 599 -36.27 2.18 1.15
C PHE A 599 -36.93 2.58 -0.17
N ILE A 600 -38.28 2.56 -0.20
CA ILE A 600 -39.06 3.31 -1.19
C ILE A 600 -39.85 4.42 -0.47
N PHE A 601 -39.60 5.67 -0.87
CA PHE A 601 -40.29 6.85 -0.37
C PHE A 601 -41.40 7.25 -1.33
N LEU A 602 -42.65 7.09 -0.89
CA LEU A 602 -43.86 7.45 -1.63
C LEU A 602 -44.36 8.83 -1.19
N GLY A 603 -44.98 9.57 -2.07
CA GLY A 603 -45.63 10.82 -1.73
C GLY A 603 -45.50 11.87 -2.81
N THR A 604 -46.22 12.97 -2.70
CA THR A 604 -46.20 14.09 -3.64
C THR A 604 -44.85 14.81 -3.65
N THR A 605 -44.64 15.64 -4.62
CA THR A 605 -43.38 16.45 -4.75
C THR A 605 -43.33 17.47 -3.60
N GLY A 606 -42.10 17.72 -3.06
CA GLY A 606 -41.91 18.81 -2.09
C GLY A 606 -42.21 18.45 -0.63
N VAL A 607 -42.49 17.17 -0.29
CA VAL A 607 -42.78 16.70 1.07
C VAL A 607 -41.55 16.33 1.91
N GLY A 608 -40.34 16.43 1.33
CA GLY A 608 -39.08 16.21 2.07
C GLY A 608 -38.34 14.91 1.75
N LYS A 609 -38.78 14.07 0.77
CA LYS A 609 -38.12 12.77 0.42
C LYS A 609 -36.63 12.91 0.17
N THR A 610 -36.22 13.82 -0.70
CA THR A 610 -34.81 14.04 -1.05
C THR A 610 -34.03 14.71 0.10
N GLU A 611 -34.70 15.57 0.91
CA GLU A 611 -34.04 16.19 2.08
C GLU A 611 -33.72 15.16 3.16
N LEU A 612 -34.63 14.20 3.42
CA LEU A 612 -34.35 13.10 4.35
C LEU A 612 -33.12 12.28 3.88
N ALA A 613 -33.02 11.97 2.58
CA ALA A 613 -31.87 11.26 2.04
C ALA A 613 -30.55 12.03 2.23
N LYS A 614 -30.57 13.35 2.02
CA LYS A 614 -29.42 14.25 2.24
C LYS A 614 -29.03 14.33 3.72
N THR A 615 -30.02 14.53 4.58
CA THR A 615 -29.80 14.59 6.03
C THR A 615 -29.23 13.29 6.58
N LEU A 616 -29.72 12.17 6.05
CA LEU A 616 -29.21 10.85 6.42
C LEU A 616 -27.75 10.67 5.97
N ALA A 617 -27.40 11.11 4.76
CA ALA A 617 -26.03 11.09 4.28
C ALA A 617 -25.09 11.95 5.15
N GLU A 618 -25.52 13.19 5.45
CA GLU A 618 -24.73 14.08 6.30
C GLU A 618 -24.53 13.53 7.71
N TYR A 619 -25.59 12.97 8.30
CA TYR A 619 -25.52 12.49 9.67
C TYR A 619 -24.72 11.17 9.80
N LEU A 620 -24.95 10.20 8.91
CA LEU A 620 -24.28 8.90 8.98
C LEU A 620 -22.86 8.93 8.41
N PHE A 621 -22.61 9.76 7.40
CA PHE A 621 -21.33 9.80 6.70
C PHE A 621 -20.59 11.14 6.87
N ASN A 622 -21.14 12.07 7.72
CA ASN A 622 -20.59 13.40 8.03
C ASN A 622 -20.38 14.31 6.82
N ASP A 623 -20.99 14.00 5.68
CA ASP A 623 -20.90 14.82 4.47
C ASP A 623 -22.15 14.62 3.60
N GLU A 624 -22.84 15.72 3.29
CA GLU A 624 -24.00 15.74 2.39
C GLU A 624 -23.63 15.25 0.97
N THR A 625 -22.36 15.41 0.56
CA THR A 625 -21.87 14.95 -0.75
C THR A 625 -21.70 13.43 -0.85
N MET A 626 -21.78 12.70 0.28
CA MET A 626 -21.81 11.23 0.32
C MET A 626 -23.16 10.68 -0.11
N MET A 627 -23.83 11.35 -1.04
CA MET A 627 -25.04 10.91 -1.70
C MET A 627 -24.83 10.87 -3.21
N THR A 628 -25.09 9.71 -3.81
CA THR A 628 -25.14 9.55 -5.28
C THR A 628 -26.60 9.61 -5.72
N ARG A 629 -26.97 10.63 -6.47
CA ARG A 629 -28.34 10.78 -7.03
C ARG A 629 -28.35 10.34 -8.47
N ILE A 630 -29.27 9.45 -8.83
CA ILE A 630 -29.51 8.97 -10.19
C ILE A 630 -30.98 9.20 -10.52
N ASP A 631 -31.23 10.06 -11.52
CA ASP A 631 -32.59 10.37 -11.98
C ASP A 631 -33.06 9.29 -12.97
N MET A 632 -34.08 8.54 -12.59
CA MET A 632 -34.56 7.43 -13.41
C MET A 632 -35.32 7.89 -14.67
N SER A 633 -35.65 9.16 -14.77
CA SER A 633 -36.19 9.73 -16.01
C SER A 633 -35.19 9.69 -17.18
N GLU A 634 -33.90 9.60 -16.90
CA GLU A 634 -32.84 9.41 -17.91
C GLU A 634 -32.70 7.93 -18.36
N TYR A 635 -33.33 6.98 -17.66
CA TYR A 635 -33.16 5.53 -17.86
C TYR A 635 -34.47 4.84 -18.26
N GLN A 636 -35.27 5.51 -19.08
CA GLN A 636 -36.56 4.99 -19.59
C GLN A 636 -36.37 4.00 -20.74
N GLU A 637 -35.26 4.09 -21.47
CA GLU A 637 -35.01 3.24 -22.64
C GLU A 637 -33.96 2.18 -22.34
N LYS A 638 -34.11 1.01 -23.00
CA LYS A 638 -33.23 -0.14 -22.78
C LYS A 638 -31.73 0.18 -23.00
N HIS A 639 -31.41 1.00 -23.98
CA HIS A 639 -30.03 1.34 -24.27
C HIS A 639 -29.38 2.25 -23.21
N THR A 640 -30.17 3.02 -22.48
CA THR A 640 -29.67 3.88 -21.42
C THR A 640 -29.35 3.10 -20.15
N VAL A 641 -30.00 1.95 -19.92
CA VAL A 641 -29.75 1.08 -18.76
C VAL A 641 -28.31 0.56 -18.74
N SER A 642 -27.70 0.31 -19.90
CA SER A 642 -26.29 -0.10 -19.98
C SER A 642 -25.32 0.97 -19.42
N ARG A 643 -25.70 2.23 -19.36
CA ARG A 643 -24.87 3.28 -18.75
C ARG A 643 -24.71 3.11 -17.23
N LEU A 644 -25.62 2.39 -16.56
CA LEU A 644 -25.52 2.11 -15.13
C LEU A 644 -24.39 1.12 -14.81
N ILE A 645 -24.21 0.11 -15.66
CA ILE A 645 -23.24 -0.98 -15.46
C ILE A 645 -22.06 -0.95 -16.45
N GLY A 646 -22.07 -0.01 -17.41
CA GLY A 646 -21.10 0.13 -18.49
C GLY A 646 -21.58 -0.50 -19.81
N ALA A 647 -21.07 0.00 -20.93
CA ALA A 647 -21.39 -0.52 -22.25
C ALA A 647 -20.74 -1.89 -22.50
N PRO A 648 -21.39 -2.80 -23.26
CA PRO A 648 -20.77 -4.07 -23.68
C PRO A 648 -19.56 -3.86 -24.59
N PRO A 649 -18.64 -4.84 -24.67
CA PRO A 649 -17.49 -4.77 -25.58
C PRO A 649 -17.91 -4.47 -27.03
N GLY A 650 -17.27 -3.48 -27.65
CA GLY A 650 -17.53 -3.07 -29.03
C GLY A 650 -18.57 -1.96 -29.20
N TYR A 651 -19.19 -1.47 -28.15
CA TYR A 651 -20.08 -0.31 -28.18
C TYR A 651 -19.37 0.97 -27.73
N VAL A 652 -19.85 2.13 -28.22
CA VAL A 652 -19.36 3.45 -27.82
C VAL A 652 -19.56 3.64 -26.31
N GLY A 653 -18.50 4.07 -25.59
CA GLY A 653 -18.52 4.23 -24.14
C GLY A 653 -18.07 2.98 -23.36
N TYR A 654 -17.53 1.94 -23.99
CA TYR A 654 -16.98 0.76 -23.29
C TYR A 654 -15.85 1.12 -22.33
N ASP A 655 -15.02 2.12 -22.67
CA ASP A 655 -13.93 2.58 -21.81
C ASP A 655 -14.42 3.42 -20.63
N GLU A 656 -15.61 3.99 -20.71
CA GLU A 656 -16.28 4.66 -19.60
C GLU A 656 -16.91 3.59 -18.70
N GLY A 657 -16.57 3.56 -17.39
CA GLY A 657 -17.21 2.66 -16.44
C GLY A 657 -18.71 2.91 -16.29
N GLY A 658 -19.47 1.99 -15.71
CA GLY A 658 -20.89 2.21 -15.41
C GLY A 658 -21.06 3.31 -14.36
N GLN A 659 -22.01 4.22 -14.58
CA GLN A 659 -22.25 5.37 -13.70
C GLN A 659 -22.54 4.95 -12.26
N LEU A 660 -23.40 3.95 -12.08
CA LEU A 660 -23.76 3.42 -10.75
C LEU A 660 -22.59 2.66 -10.11
N THR A 661 -21.95 1.75 -10.86
CA THR A 661 -20.86 0.93 -10.34
C THR A 661 -19.63 1.78 -10.01
N GLU A 662 -19.29 2.76 -10.85
CA GLU A 662 -18.15 3.64 -10.62
C GLU A 662 -18.40 4.62 -9.45
N ALA A 663 -19.64 5.15 -9.33
CA ALA A 663 -20.02 6.04 -8.23
C ALA A 663 -19.89 5.31 -6.87
N VAL A 664 -20.38 4.08 -6.77
CA VAL A 664 -20.31 3.30 -5.52
C VAL A 664 -18.88 2.81 -5.26
N ARG A 665 -18.10 2.47 -6.29
CA ARG A 665 -16.67 2.15 -6.09
C ARG A 665 -15.88 3.32 -5.53
N ARG A 666 -16.18 4.56 -5.98
CA ARG A 666 -15.53 5.77 -5.45
C ARG A 666 -16.04 6.17 -4.07
N LYS A 667 -17.32 5.90 -3.79
CA LYS A 667 -17.98 6.22 -2.52
C LYS A 667 -18.69 4.98 -1.98
N PRO A 668 -17.97 3.97 -1.47
CA PRO A 668 -18.58 2.73 -1.00
C PRO A 668 -19.43 2.90 0.26
N TYR A 669 -19.28 4.02 0.94
CA TYR A 669 -20.10 4.48 2.07
C TYR A 669 -20.90 5.69 1.61
N SER A 670 -22.13 5.47 1.17
CA SER A 670 -22.96 6.53 0.64
C SER A 670 -24.43 6.18 0.65
N VAL A 671 -25.27 7.19 0.51
CA VAL A 671 -26.67 7.03 0.16
C VAL A 671 -26.78 7.01 -1.36
N VAL A 672 -27.36 5.97 -1.91
CA VAL A 672 -27.66 5.89 -3.34
C VAL A 672 -29.15 6.19 -3.52
N LEU A 673 -29.46 7.34 -4.11
CA LEU A 673 -30.82 7.83 -4.33
C LEU A 673 -31.20 7.61 -5.80
N PHE A 674 -32.18 6.75 -6.04
CA PHE A 674 -32.86 6.60 -7.32
C PHE A 674 -34.12 7.45 -7.32
N ASP A 675 -34.10 8.57 -8.05
CA ASP A 675 -35.21 9.49 -8.08
C ASP A 675 -36.21 9.10 -9.18
N GLU A 676 -37.51 9.18 -8.90
CA GLU A 676 -38.59 8.85 -9.81
C GLU A 676 -38.54 7.42 -10.39
N ILE A 677 -38.37 6.44 -9.48
CA ILE A 677 -38.14 5.03 -9.85
C ILE A 677 -39.23 4.43 -10.73
N GLU A 678 -40.46 4.96 -10.67
CA GLU A 678 -41.59 4.54 -11.52
C GLU A 678 -41.36 4.81 -13.01
N LYS A 679 -40.44 5.69 -13.36
CA LYS A 679 -40.08 6.01 -14.75
C LYS A 679 -39.01 5.10 -15.34
N ALA A 680 -38.37 4.27 -14.52
CA ALA A 680 -37.27 3.42 -14.93
C ALA A 680 -37.72 2.29 -15.88
N HIS A 681 -36.85 1.95 -16.82
CA HIS A 681 -37.04 0.77 -17.66
C HIS A 681 -37.05 -0.51 -16.81
N PRO A 682 -37.87 -1.55 -17.14
CA PRO A 682 -37.93 -2.79 -16.38
C PRO A 682 -36.59 -3.49 -16.13
N ASP A 683 -35.60 -3.35 -17.01
CA ASP A 683 -34.26 -3.94 -16.83
C ASP A 683 -33.48 -3.29 -15.67
N VAL A 684 -33.81 -2.07 -15.24
CA VAL A 684 -33.23 -1.43 -14.05
C VAL A 684 -33.55 -2.23 -12.79
N PHE A 685 -34.80 -2.70 -12.68
CA PHE A 685 -35.22 -3.54 -11.54
C PHE A 685 -34.44 -4.85 -11.44
N ASN A 686 -34.08 -5.44 -12.59
CA ASN A 686 -33.26 -6.65 -12.60
C ASN A 686 -31.83 -6.39 -12.06
N ILE A 687 -31.25 -5.22 -12.37
CA ILE A 687 -29.95 -4.78 -11.81
C ILE A 687 -30.07 -4.55 -10.30
N LEU A 688 -31.14 -3.85 -9.87
CA LEU A 688 -31.37 -3.55 -8.47
C LEU A 688 -31.67 -4.81 -7.64
N LEU A 689 -32.32 -5.83 -8.19
CA LEU A 689 -32.51 -7.12 -7.52
C LEU A 689 -31.15 -7.73 -7.11
N GLN A 690 -30.16 -7.72 -7.98
CA GLN A 690 -28.82 -8.21 -7.65
C GLN A 690 -28.16 -7.40 -6.51
N VAL A 691 -28.33 -6.07 -6.54
CA VAL A 691 -27.84 -5.19 -5.48
C VAL A 691 -28.51 -5.49 -4.14
N LEU A 692 -29.83 -5.66 -4.13
CA LEU A 692 -30.61 -5.88 -2.92
C LEU A 692 -30.41 -7.27 -2.31
N ASP A 693 -30.11 -8.29 -3.13
CA ASP A 693 -29.89 -9.66 -2.66
C ASP A 693 -28.44 -9.94 -2.26
N ASP A 694 -27.49 -9.59 -3.15
CA ASP A 694 -26.08 -9.94 -2.98
C ASP A 694 -25.23 -8.78 -2.42
N GLY A 695 -25.78 -7.57 -2.35
CA GLY A 695 -25.03 -6.35 -1.97
C GLY A 695 -23.85 -6.05 -2.89
N ARG A 696 -23.89 -6.53 -4.13
CA ARG A 696 -22.82 -6.31 -5.11
C ARG A 696 -23.40 -6.19 -6.53
N LEU A 697 -22.67 -5.48 -7.37
CA LEU A 697 -22.98 -5.35 -8.79
C LEU A 697 -21.71 -5.42 -9.61
N THR A 698 -21.67 -6.31 -10.59
CA THR A 698 -20.49 -6.47 -11.47
C THR A 698 -20.70 -5.67 -12.75
N ASP A 699 -19.73 -4.83 -13.10
CA ASP A 699 -19.75 -4.06 -14.34
C ASP A 699 -19.39 -4.93 -15.56
N ASN A 700 -19.58 -4.40 -16.75
CA ASN A 700 -19.26 -5.11 -18.01
C ASN A 700 -17.76 -5.32 -18.22
N LYS A 701 -16.88 -4.78 -17.40
CA LYS A 701 -15.44 -5.04 -17.36
C LYS A 701 -15.07 -6.13 -16.36
N GLY A 702 -16.05 -6.77 -15.70
CA GLY A 702 -15.83 -7.78 -14.67
C GLY A 702 -15.46 -7.23 -13.29
N ARG A 703 -15.50 -5.90 -13.08
CA ARG A 703 -15.18 -5.28 -11.80
C ARG A 703 -16.43 -5.23 -10.94
N THR A 704 -16.30 -5.63 -9.68
CA THR A 704 -17.44 -5.68 -8.74
C THR A 704 -17.48 -4.41 -7.89
N ALA A 705 -18.64 -3.76 -7.83
CA ALA A 705 -18.96 -2.69 -6.90
C ALA A 705 -19.67 -3.27 -5.67
N ASN A 706 -19.21 -2.89 -4.47
CA ASN A 706 -19.74 -3.38 -3.20
C ASN A 706 -20.76 -2.39 -2.63
N PHE A 707 -22.01 -2.84 -2.48
CA PHE A 707 -23.14 -2.03 -1.96
C PHE A 707 -23.48 -2.35 -0.50
N LYS A 708 -22.76 -3.26 0.17
CA LYS A 708 -23.06 -3.69 1.55
C LYS A 708 -23.03 -2.54 2.56
N ASN A 709 -22.27 -1.50 2.27
CA ASN A 709 -22.13 -0.34 3.11
C ASN A 709 -22.92 0.87 2.60
N THR A 710 -23.85 0.69 1.66
CA THR A 710 -24.70 1.75 1.12
C THR A 710 -26.12 1.67 1.67
N ILE A 711 -26.79 2.81 1.68
CA ILE A 711 -28.22 2.90 1.90
C ILE A 711 -28.89 3.19 0.57
N ILE A 712 -29.80 2.34 0.16
CA ILE A 712 -30.53 2.46 -1.09
C ILE A 712 -31.86 3.19 -0.82
N ILE A 713 -32.07 4.31 -1.45
CA ILE A 713 -33.31 5.06 -1.36
C ILE A 713 -33.89 5.23 -2.76
N MET A 714 -35.14 4.86 -2.95
CA MET A 714 -35.89 5.06 -4.18
C MET A 714 -37.04 6.02 -3.90
N THR A 715 -37.23 7.07 -4.71
CA THR A 715 -38.39 7.96 -4.56
C THR A 715 -39.39 7.69 -5.64
N SER A 716 -40.67 7.82 -5.31
CA SER A 716 -41.79 7.73 -6.26
C SER A 716 -42.88 8.70 -5.91
N ASN A 717 -43.59 9.20 -6.93
CA ASN A 717 -44.79 9.99 -6.79
C ASN A 717 -46.06 9.12 -6.92
N ALA A 718 -45.91 7.81 -7.18
CA ALA A 718 -47.01 6.86 -7.28
C ALA A 718 -47.61 6.53 -5.90
N THR A 719 -48.86 6.13 -5.89
CA THR A 719 -49.50 5.57 -4.69
C THR A 719 -49.05 4.14 -4.46
N ARG A 720 -49.24 3.63 -3.24
CA ARG A 720 -48.87 2.23 -2.90
C ARG A 720 -49.56 1.20 -3.77
N GLU A 721 -50.78 1.49 -4.23
CA GLU A 721 -51.57 0.63 -5.14
C GLU A 721 -50.99 0.66 -6.57
N GLN A 722 -50.67 1.83 -7.05
CA GLN A 722 -50.00 1.99 -8.37
C GLN A 722 -48.65 1.31 -8.39
N LEU A 723 -47.91 1.42 -7.32
CA LEU A 723 -46.60 0.77 -7.20
C LEU A 723 -46.69 -0.76 -7.36
N ARG A 724 -47.72 -1.37 -6.72
CA ARG A 724 -47.98 -2.82 -6.82
C ARG A 724 -48.38 -3.28 -8.22
N THR A 725 -48.96 -2.42 -9.03
CA THR A 725 -49.27 -2.72 -10.42
C THR A 725 -48.12 -2.50 -11.38
N THR A 726 -47.22 -1.59 -11.06
CA THR A 726 -46.11 -1.19 -11.91
C THR A 726 -44.84 -2.04 -11.65
N MET A 727 -44.61 -2.42 -10.40
CA MET A 727 -43.43 -3.17 -9.99
C MET A 727 -43.73 -4.63 -9.71
N ARG A 728 -42.80 -5.51 -10.03
CA ARG A 728 -42.94 -6.95 -9.76
C ARG A 728 -42.99 -7.22 -8.24
N PRO A 729 -43.87 -8.12 -7.77
CA PRO A 729 -43.90 -8.49 -6.35
C PRO A 729 -42.60 -8.97 -5.78
N GLU A 730 -41.79 -9.63 -6.62
CA GLU A 730 -40.44 -10.11 -6.26
C GLU A 730 -39.52 -8.95 -5.84
N PHE A 731 -39.55 -7.83 -6.57
CA PHE A 731 -38.78 -6.65 -6.27
C PHE A 731 -39.25 -5.98 -4.96
N LEU A 732 -40.54 -5.79 -4.80
CA LEU A 732 -41.10 -5.16 -3.61
C LEU A 732 -40.83 -5.95 -2.32
N ASN A 733 -40.76 -7.28 -2.39
CA ASN A 733 -40.44 -8.14 -1.25
C ASN A 733 -38.95 -8.08 -0.83
N ARG A 734 -38.09 -7.46 -1.61
CA ARG A 734 -36.66 -7.28 -1.30
C ARG A 734 -36.38 -5.94 -0.63
N ILE A 735 -37.35 -5.03 -0.64
CA ILE A 735 -37.24 -3.73 -0.01
C ILE A 735 -37.53 -3.86 1.48
N ASP A 736 -36.67 -3.28 2.32
CA ASP A 736 -36.80 -3.36 3.77
C ASP A 736 -38.03 -2.61 4.25
N GLU A 737 -38.28 -1.37 3.73
CA GLU A 737 -39.45 -0.58 4.13
C GLU A 737 -40.00 0.26 2.97
N ILE A 738 -41.33 0.32 2.85
CA ILE A 738 -42.07 1.19 1.93
C ILE A 738 -42.76 2.28 2.74
N ILE A 739 -42.25 3.49 2.67
CA ILE A 739 -42.59 4.59 3.55
C ILE A 739 -43.41 5.61 2.77
N THR A 740 -44.59 6.01 3.31
CA THR A 740 -45.43 7.03 2.69
C THR A 740 -45.25 8.38 3.39
N PHE A 741 -44.81 9.38 2.66
CA PHE A 741 -44.69 10.77 3.13
C PHE A 741 -46.04 11.45 3.07
N THR A 742 -46.42 12.11 4.15
CA THR A 742 -47.65 12.87 4.26
C THR A 742 -47.49 14.28 3.72
N PRO A 743 -48.54 14.88 3.12
CA PRO A 743 -48.50 16.30 2.75
C PRO A 743 -48.23 17.19 3.96
N LEU A 744 -47.42 18.23 3.78
CA LEU A 744 -47.09 19.17 4.87
C LEU A 744 -48.26 20.07 5.23
N THR A 745 -48.46 20.30 6.51
CA THR A 745 -49.45 21.27 7.01
C THR A 745 -48.93 22.71 6.87
N ARG A 746 -49.81 23.72 6.95
CA ARG A 746 -49.39 25.13 6.91
C ARG A 746 -48.43 25.49 8.04
N GLU A 747 -48.59 24.94 9.23
CA GLU A 747 -47.68 25.14 10.35
C GLU A 747 -46.29 24.57 10.05
N GLN A 748 -46.24 23.34 9.49
CA GLN A 748 -45.00 22.70 9.08
C GLN A 748 -44.30 23.47 7.95
N ILE A 749 -45.04 24.13 7.03
CA ILE A 749 -44.45 24.98 6.01
C ILE A 749 -43.78 26.22 6.66
N ALA A 750 -44.39 26.82 7.67
CA ALA A 750 -43.78 27.93 8.42
C ALA A 750 -42.48 27.49 9.08
N ASP A 751 -42.39 26.27 9.62
CA ASP A 751 -41.15 25.74 10.15
C ASP A 751 -40.08 25.48 9.07
N VAL A 752 -40.51 25.04 7.88
CA VAL A 752 -39.59 24.93 6.72
C VAL A 752 -39.03 26.30 6.33
N VAL A 753 -39.88 27.34 6.33
CA VAL A 753 -39.46 28.74 6.07
C VAL A 753 -38.42 29.19 7.11
N ARG A 754 -38.64 28.92 8.40
CA ARG A 754 -37.68 29.24 9.46
C ARG A 754 -36.30 28.57 9.21
N LEU A 755 -36.31 27.29 8.85
CA LEU A 755 -35.08 26.57 8.53
C LEU A 755 -34.35 27.15 7.31
N GLN A 756 -35.09 27.49 6.25
CA GLN A 756 -34.47 28.09 5.06
C GLN A 756 -33.96 29.52 5.33
N MET A 757 -34.67 30.31 6.14
CA MET A 757 -34.22 31.64 6.55
C MET A 757 -32.98 31.54 7.44
N LYS A 758 -32.87 30.55 8.31
CA LYS A 758 -31.65 30.29 9.08
C LYS A 758 -30.45 30.05 8.17
N LYS A 759 -30.59 29.23 7.14
CA LYS A 759 -29.52 28.99 6.13
C LYS A 759 -29.10 30.31 5.44
N VAL A 760 -30.03 31.22 5.18
CA VAL A 760 -29.74 32.53 4.61
C VAL A 760 -28.97 33.40 5.63
N THR A 761 -29.38 33.38 6.90
CA THR A 761 -28.69 34.09 7.97
C THR A 761 -27.25 33.59 8.11
N ASP A 762 -27.05 32.29 8.19
CA ASP A 762 -25.73 31.63 8.30
C ASP A 762 -24.81 31.97 7.10
N MET A 763 -25.39 32.16 5.91
CA MET A 763 -24.65 32.56 4.70
C MET A 763 -24.22 34.04 4.73
N LEU A 764 -24.97 34.92 5.39
CA LEU A 764 -24.72 36.37 5.46
C LEU A 764 -23.83 36.75 6.68
N GLU A 765 -23.80 35.95 7.72
CA GLU A 765 -23.01 36.17 8.96
C GLU A 765 -21.51 36.39 8.69
N PRO A 766 -20.80 35.62 7.84
CA PRO A 766 -19.41 35.88 7.46
C PRO A 766 -19.17 37.22 6.76
N GLN A 767 -20.22 37.83 6.18
CA GLN A 767 -20.17 39.14 5.57
C GLN A 767 -20.47 40.28 6.55
N GLY A 768 -20.67 39.95 7.85
CA GLY A 768 -21.01 40.91 8.89
C GLY A 768 -22.46 41.38 8.88
N ILE A 769 -23.35 40.66 8.19
CA ILE A 769 -24.77 41.01 8.10
C ILE A 769 -25.58 40.06 8.96
N ARG A 770 -26.27 40.59 9.97
CA ARG A 770 -27.22 39.86 10.80
C ARG A 770 -28.65 40.05 10.27
N LEU A 771 -29.35 38.93 10.06
CA LEU A 771 -30.71 38.93 9.52
C LEU A 771 -31.68 38.32 10.58
N GLU A 772 -32.74 39.01 10.89
CA GLU A 772 -33.81 38.55 11.77
C GLU A 772 -35.16 38.60 11.04
N CYS A 773 -35.99 37.58 11.21
CA CYS A 773 -37.34 37.53 10.63
C CYS A 773 -38.39 37.57 11.71
N THR A 774 -39.39 38.45 11.56
CA THR A 774 -40.53 38.41 12.48
C THR A 774 -41.45 37.25 12.17
N PRO A 775 -42.28 36.81 13.14
CA PRO A 775 -43.29 35.76 12.90
C PRO A 775 -44.29 36.08 11.78
N GLN A 776 -44.58 37.37 11.57
CA GLN A 776 -45.44 37.85 10.48
C GLN A 776 -44.76 37.64 9.11
N ALA A 777 -43.51 38.00 8.98
CA ALA A 777 -42.75 37.79 7.75
C ALA A 777 -42.63 36.30 7.40
N ILE A 778 -42.46 35.44 8.42
CA ILE A 778 -42.43 33.98 8.25
C ILE A 778 -43.79 33.45 7.78
N ALA A 779 -44.88 33.96 8.37
CA ALA A 779 -46.25 33.60 7.95
C ALA A 779 -46.54 34.00 6.50
N TYR A 780 -46.14 35.22 6.11
CA TYR A 780 -46.26 35.71 4.74
C TYR A 780 -45.48 34.83 3.74
N LEU A 781 -44.24 34.54 4.05
CA LEU A 781 -43.41 33.66 3.20
C LEU A 781 -43.96 32.23 3.14
N ALA A 782 -44.55 31.73 4.23
CA ALA A 782 -45.19 30.41 4.28
C ALA A 782 -46.48 30.39 3.39
N GLU A 783 -47.23 31.45 3.36
CA GLU A 783 -48.46 31.53 2.54
C GLU A 783 -48.12 31.65 1.06
N GLU A 784 -47.17 32.50 0.67
CA GLU A 784 -46.68 32.63 -0.71
C GLU A 784 -45.89 31.38 -1.18
N GLY A 785 -45.25 30.68 -0.25
CA GLY A 785 -44.48 29.47 -0.52
C GLY A 785 -45.30 28.18 -0.42
N TYR A 786 -46.58 28.19 -0.13
CA TYR A 786 -47.40 26.98 -0.02
C TYR A 786 -48.14 26.70 -1.32
N ASP A 787 -48.00 25.46 -1.79
CA ASP A 787 -48.74 24.94 -2.91
C ASP A 787 -49.21 23.50 -2.55
N PRO A 788 -50.52 23.22 -2.65
CA PRO A 788 -51.06 21.88 -2.33
C PRO A 788 -50.46 20.75 -3.14
N ASP A 789 -50.07 21.00 -4.40
CA ASP A 789 -49.51 20.01 -5.34
C ASP A 789 -48.01 19.89 -5.27
N PHE A 790 -47.31 21.00 -4.95
CA PHE A 790 -45.86 21.10 -4.94
C PHE A 790 -45.24 21.18 -3.52
N GLY A 791 -46.07 21.22 -2.48
CA GLY A 791 -45.62 21.23 -1.09
C GLY A 791 -44.75 22.44 -0.74
N ALA A 792 -43.61 22.19 -0.11
CA ALA A 792 -42.63 23.22 0.27
C ALA A 792 -41.65 23.64 -0.86
N ARG A 793 -41.78 23.10 -2.09
CA ARG A 793 -40.83 23.40 -3.18
C ARG A 793 -40.84 24.89 -3.59
N PRO A 794 -42.01 25.59 -3.58
CA PRO A 794 -42.06 27.02 -3.88
C PRO A 794 -41.46 27.93 -2.81
N VAL A 795 -41.30 27.46 -1.55
CA VAL A 795 -40.72 28.25 -0.45
C VAL A 795 -39.36 28.85 -0.80
N LYS A 796 -38.50 28.05 -1.40
CA LYS A 796 -37.16 28.52 -1.79
C LYS A 796 -37.22 29.62 -2.84
N ARG A 797 -38.17 29.53 -3.75
CA ARG A 797 -38.42 30.59 -4.78
C ARG A 797 -38.99 31.82 -4.13
N ALA A 798 -39.94 31.70 -3.19
CA ALA A 798 -40.49 32.84 -2.46
C ALA A 798 -39.41 33.59 -1.68
N ILE A 799 -38.55 32.88 -0.94
CA ILE A 799 -37.40 33.49 -0.24
C ILE A 799 -36.44 34.18 -1.24
N GLN A 800 -36.16 33.57 -2.38
CA GLN A 800 -35.31 34.19 -3.40
C GLN A 800 -35.94 35.46 -3.96
N GLN A 801 -37.22 35.42 -4.25
CA GLN A 801 -37.95 36.54 -4.88
C GLN A 801 -38.21 37.69 -3.92
N PHE A 802 -38.71 37.40 -2.71
CA PHE A 802 -39.17 38.43 -1.78
C PHE A 802 -38.12 38.85 -0.74
N VAL A 803 -37.06 38.01 -0.51
CA VAL A 803 -36.01 38.35 0.45
C VAL A 803 -34.69 38.62 -0.22
N LEU A 804 -34.12 37.65 -0.95
CA LEU A 804 -32.75 37.78 -1.45
C LEU A 804 -32.58 38.83 -2.54
N ASN A 805 -33.57 38.94 -3.44
CA ASN A 805 -33.51 39.96 -4.51
C ASN A 805 -33.56 41.39 -3.95
N ASP A 806 -34.40 41.67 -2.97
CA ASP A 806 -34.53 43.01 -2.42
C ASP A 806 -33.41 43.34 -1.44
N LEU A 807 -32.97 42.34 -0.65
CA LEU A 807 -31.80 42.46 0.21
C LEU A 807 -30.51 42.73 -0.61
N SER A 808 -30.33 42.04 -1.75
CA SER A 808 -29.16 42.24 -2.61
C SER A 808 -29.11 43.65 -3.19
N LYS A 809 -30.26 44.24 -3.61
CA LYS A 809 -30.33 45.63 -4.07
C LYS A 809 -29.91 46.62 -2.98
N LYS A 810 -30.39 46.43 -1.76
CA LYS A 810 -30.06 47.30 -0.61
C LYS A 810 -28.59 47.19 -0.19
N ILE A 811 -28.05 45.98 -0.23
CA ILE A 811 -26.61 45.77 0.06
C ILE A 811 -25.73 46.45 -1.03
N LEU A 812 -26.10 46.32 -2.30
CA LEU A 812 -25.37 46.96 -3.41
C LEU A 812 -25.53 48.50 -3.46
N ALA A 813 -26.64 49.01 -2.96
CA ALA A 813 -26.88 50.44 -2.81
C ALA A 813 -26.21 51.05 -1.57
N ASP A 814 -25.55 50.26 -0.74
CA ASP A 814 -24.92 50.66 0.53
C ASP A 814 -25.93 51.28 1.52
N GLU A 815 -27.21 50.83 1.41
CA GLU A 815 -28.32 51.29 2.24
C GLU A 815 -28.47 50.45 3.53
N VAL A 816 -27.56 49.52 3.78
CA VAL A 816 -27.56 48.57 4.91
C VAL A 816 -26.54 48.97 5.95
N ASP A 817 -26.96 49.28 7.15
CA ASP A 817 -26.06 49.45 8.31
C ASP A 817 -25.63 48.09 8.87
N ARG A 818 -24.43 47.68 8.58
CA ARG A 818 -23.86 46.39 9.02
C ARG A 818 -23.66 46.31 10.53
N THR A 819 -23.74 47.38 11.24
CA THR A 819 -23.60 47.41 12.72
C THR A 819 -24.88 46.98 13.43
N LYS A 820 -26.01 46.96 12.76
CA LYS A 820 -27.34 46.63 13.29
C LYS A 820 -27.94 45.43 12.57
N PRO A 821 -28.79 44.62 13.24
CA PRO A 821 -29.49 43.56 12.56
C PRO A 821 -30.53 44.11 11.58
N ILE A 822 -30.67 43.46 10.40
CA ILE A 822 -31.74 43.74 9.44
C ILE A 822 -32.94 42.92 9.87
N VAL A 823 -34.03 43.60 10.24
CA VAL A 823 -35.28 42.96 10.61
C VAL A 823 -36.22 42.94 9.42
N ILE A 824 -36.65 41.75 9.01
CA ILE A 824 -37.67 41.55 7.97
C ILE A 824 -39.02 41.42 8.65
N ASP A 825 -39.95 42.29 8.26
CA ASP A 825 -41.30 42.34 8.83
C ASP A 825 -42.35 42.43 7.71
N ASP A 826 -43.62 42.08 8.05
CA ASP A 826 -44.76 42.21 7.17
C ASP A 826 -45.83 43.07 7.85
N PHE A 827 -46.34 44.09 7.15
CA PHE A 827 -47.43 44.99 7.60
C PHE A 827 -48.69 44.87 6.75
N GLY A 828 -48.80 43.85 5.93
CA GLY A 828 -49.97 43.58 5.10
C GLY A 828 -49.83 44.07 3.64
N ASP A 829 -48.82 44.85 3.31
CA ASP A 829 -48.53 45.31 1.94
C ASP A 829 -47.27 44.64 1.35
N GLY A 830 -46.70 43.62 2.01
CA GLY A 830 -45.49 42.90 1.63
C GLY A 830 -44.31 43.05 2.60
N LEU A 831 -43.18 42.40 2.31
CA LEU A 831 -42.03 42.38 3.21
C LEU A 831 -41.28 43.72 3.23
N ILE A 832 -41.03 44.22 4.44
CA ILE A 832 -40.28 45.46 4.68
C ILE A 832 -38.98 45.08 5.43
N PHE A 833 -37.86 45.70 5.01
CA PHE A 833 -36.55 45.54 5.64
C PHE A 833 -36.26 46.79 6.47
N ARG A 834 -36.08 46.57 7.78
CA ARG A 834 -35.69 47.60 8.72
C ARG A 834 -34.27 47.36 9.21
N ASN A 835 -33.52 48.45 9.29
CA ASN A 835 -32.10 48.38 9.75
C ASN A 835 -31.85 49.43 10.85
#